data_b09ac03adf2c748a181d90722c6a2b46
#
_entry.id   b09ac03adf2c748a181d90722c6a2b46
#
_cell.length_a   1.000
_cell.length_b   1.000
_cell.length_c   1.000
_cell.angle_alpha   90.00
_cell.angle_beta   90.00
_cell.angle_gamma   90.00
#
_symmetry.space_group_name_H-M   'P 1'
#
loop_
_entity.id
_entity.type
_entity.pdbx_description
1 polymer ?
#
loop_
_entity_poly.entity_id
_entity_poly.type
_entity_poly.pdbx_seq_one_letter_code
_entity_poly.pdbx_strand_id
1 'polypeptide(L)'
;MISVESLKVEFGVKPLFADASFVINDRDRIALVGKNGAGKSTMLKILCGQQKPTSGTVSVPNDCRIGYLPQVMILQDNTTVREEAQKAFADITRMKERLDKMNQQLAERTDYESESYLALIEKYTTEHERYLMMGAESREAELERTLIGLGFLRSDFDRPTSEFSGGWRMRIELAKILLQKPDVLLLDEPTNHLDIESIQWLEQFLAQSASAVVLVSHDRAFINNVSNRTLEISCGRIIDYKVKYNEYVVLRQERREQQLRAYENQQKEMADMRAFIERFRYQATKAVQVQQKIKQLEKIVPIEIDEVDNSAMHLKFPPCLRSGDYPIICDEVRKDYGAHTVFDHVTLTIKRGEKVAFVGKNGEGKSTLVKCIMGEIPFTGELKVGHNIQIGYFAQNQAQLLDENLTVFQTIDNVAKGEVRLRINDILGAFMFGGEESDKKVKVLSGGERSRLAMIRLLLEPVNLLILDEPTNHLDMPSKDVLKEAIRAFEGTAIIVSHDREFLDGLVTKVFEFGGGRVREHIGGIYDFLQAKKISELSELGKANVVFPQGKQSFPSEKTSFSLRENNVIPEGNNQETLSKALTYAEHKEQQKRIKRGEKAVKESEAKIEKMENRLKELDELLMIPENASDMTLVTEYTSTKRSLDEEVERWEKLSEELEKLINE
;
A
#
# COMPACT_ATOMS: atom_id res chain seq x y z
N MET A 1 -17.91 -19.05 -1.46
CA MET A 1 -18.67 -17.82 -1.85
C MET A 1 -19.42 -17.30 -0.64
N ILE A 2 -19.18 -16.04 -0.20
CA ILE A 2 -19.86 -15.39 0.93
C ILE A 2 -20.77 -14.31 0.36
N SER A 3 -22.06 -14.30 0.75
CA SER A 3 -23.03 -13.26 0.36
C SER A 3 -23.35 -12.36 1.54
N VAL A 4 -23.32 -11.06 1.30
CA VAL A 4 -23.71 -10.01 2.24
C VAL A 4 -24.91 -9.30 1.65
N GLU A 5 -26.02 -9.23 2.40
CA GLU A 5 -27.29 -8.67 1.92
C GLU A 5 -27.83 -7.63 2.90
N SER A 6 -28.05 -6.42 2.38
CA SER A 6 -28.66 -5.28 3.08
C SER A 6 -28.09 -5.05 4.48
N LEU A 7 -26.76 -5.16 4.61
CA LEU A 7 -26.07 -5.07 5.89
C LEU A 7 -26.10 -3.61 6.40
N LYS A 8 -26.54 -3.45 7.65
CA LYS A 8 -26.57 -2.16 8.35
C LYS A 8 -25.88 -2.28 9.70
N VAL A 9 -25.05 -1.29 10.01
CA VAL A 9 -24.37 -1.19 11.31
C VAL A 9 -24.48 0.22 11.84
N GLU A 10 -24.94 0.35 13.07
CA GLU A 10 -25.12 1.62 13.77
C GLU A 10 -24.36 1.62 15.10
N PHE A 11 -23.63 2.71 15.34
CA PHE A 11 -23.03 3.02 16.64
C PHE A 11 -23.58 4.36 17.09
N GLY A 12 -24.56 4.35 18.00
CA GLY A 12 -25.24 5.56 18.45
C GLY A 12 -26.20 6.12 17.40
N VAL A 13 -26.11 7.43 17.11
CA VAL A 13 -27.09 8.15 16.26
C VAL A 13 -26.78 8.06 14.76
N LYS A 14 -25.53 7.83 14.37
CA LYS A 14 -25.13 7.77 12.95
C LYS A 14 -24.88 6.33 12.51
N PRO A 15 -25.46 5.89 11.38
CA PRO A 15 -25.10 4.59 10.80
C PRO A 15 -23.67 4.64 10.29
N LEU A 16 -22.91 3.60 10.58
CA LEU A 16 -21.57 3.43 10.04
C LEU A 16 -21.65 3.08 8.56
N PHE A 17 -22.55 2.16 8.22
CA PHE A 17 -22.99 1.88 6.85
C PHE A 17 -24.43 1.35 6.88
N ALA A 18 -25.14 1.60 5.76
CA ALA A 18 -26.51 1.21 5.55
C ALA A 18 -26.64 0.54 4.17
N ASP A 19 -27.44 -0.54 4.11
CA ASP A 19 -27.76 -1.25 2.89
C ASP A 19 -26.53 -1.72 2.06
N ALA A 20 -25.54 -2.26 2.78
CA ALA A 20 -24.34 -2.79 2.15
C ALA A 20 -24.61 -4.20 1.61
N SER A 21 -24.50 -4.38 0.29
CA SER A 21 -24.72 -5.67 -0.37
C SER A 21 -23.59 -5.95 -1.36
N PHE A 22 -22.92 -7.10 -1.20
CA PHE A 22 -21.88 -7.58 -2.09
C PHE A 22 -21.66 -9.08 -1.91
N VAL A 23 -20.92 -9.67 -2.83
CA VAL A 23 -20.59 -11.09 -2.81
C VAL A 23 -19.09 -11.26 -2.94
N ILE A 24 -18.52 -12.17 -2.15
CA ILE A 24 -17.13 -12.60 -2.24
C ILE A 24 -17.11 -13.95 -2.94
N ASN A 25 -16.54 -14.01 -4.14
CA ASN A 25 -16.38 -15.25 -4.89
C ASN A 25 -15.06 -15.94 -4.55
N ASP A 26 -14.94 -17.20 -4.97
CA ASP A 26 -13.70 -17.93 -4.86
C ASP A 26 -12.59 -17.23 -5.67
N ARG A 27 -11.41 -17.12 -5.09
CA ARG A 27 -10.24 -16.40 -5.66
C ARG A 27 -10.41 -14.89 -5.86
N ASP A 28 -11.48 -14.27 -5.37
CA ASP A 28 -11.57 -12.81 -5.33
C ASP A 28 -10.46 -12.25 -4.42
N ARG A 29 -9.78 -11.21 -4.88
CA ARG A 29 -8.80 -10.46 -4.09
C ARG A 29 -9.28 -9.04 -3.96
N ILE A 30 -9.95 -8.78 -2.85
CA ILE A 30 -10.71 -7.55 -2.61
C ILE A 30 -9.89 -6.62 -1.73
N ALA A 31 -9.64 -5.41 -2.19
CA ALA A 31 -9.19 -4.31 -1.36
C ALA A 31 -10.40 -3.60 -0.75
N LEU A 32 -10.48 -3.58 0.58
CA LEU A 32 -11.51 -2.82 1.29
C LEU A 32 -10.94 -1.46 1.69
N VAL A 33 -11.40 -0.41 1.00
CA VAL A 33 -10.89 0.95 1.14
C VAL A 33 -11.94 1.90 1.71
N GLY A 34 -11.50 3.00 2.31
CA GLY A 34 -12.37 4.02 2.91
C GLY A 34 -11.62 4.85 3.94
N LYS A 35 -12.21 5.98 4.37
CA LYS A 35 -11.64 6.84 5.41
C LYS A 35 -11.42 6.08 6.73
N ASN A 36 -10.54 6.60 7.60
CA ASN A 36 -10.43 6.08 8.95
C ASN A 36 -11.76 6.27 9.69
N GLY A 37 -12.18 5.24 10.43
CA GLY A 37 -13.51 5.24 11.06
C GLY A 37 -14.69 4.87 10.15
N ALA A 38 -14.49 4.64 8.83
CA ALA A 38 -15.57 4.24 7.91
C ALA A 38 -16.12 2.83 8.16
N GLY A 39 -15.50 2.05 9.06
CA GLY A 39 -15.98 0.72 9.42
C GLY A 39 -15.28 -0.45 8.74
N LYS A 40 -14.09 -0.25 8.16
CA LYS A 40 -13.31 -1.32 7.50
C LYS A 40 -13.09 -2.53 8.41
N SER A 41 -12.49 -2.34 9.58
CA SER A 41 -12.25 -3.42 10.57
C SER A 41 -13.55 -3.99 11.13
N THR A 42 -14.62 -3.18 11.25
CA THR A 42 -15.94 -3.66 11.66
C THR A 42 -16.53 -4.60 10.62
N MET A 43 -16.38 -4.29 9.33
CA MET A 43 -16.81 -5.16 8.24
C MET A 43 -16.08 -6.50 8.30
N LEU A 44 -14.75 -6.51 8.49
CA LEU A 44 -13.99 -7.75 8.62
C LEU A 44 -14.45 -8.58 9.83
N LYS A 45 -14.72 -7.94 10.99
CA LYS A 45 -15.25 -8.62 12.19
C LYS A 45 -16.64 -9.21 11.97
N ILE A 46 -17.48 -8.57 11.18
CA ILE A 46 -18.80 -9.11 10.84
C ILE A 46 -18.68 -10.30 9.89
N LEU A 47 -17.81 -10.21 8.88
CA LEU A 47 -17.57 -11.31 7.93
C LEU A 47 -17.02 -12.56 8.62
N CYS A 48 -16.17 -12.41 9.65
CA CYS A 48 -15.66 -13.54 10.42
C CYS A 48 -16.58 -13.98 11.58
N GLY A 49 -17.76 -13.35 11.75
CA GLY A 49 -18.74 -13.71 12.77
C GLY A 49 -18.42 -13.24 14.18
N GLN A 50 -17.35 -12.44 14.38
CA GLN A 50 -17.00 -11.89 15.72
C GLN A 50 -17.93 -10.76 16.17
N GLN A 51 -18.59 -10.11 15.23
CA GLN A 51 -19.55 -9.04 15.51
C GLN A 51 -20.83 -9.25 14.73
N LYS A 52 -21.97 -9.04 15.39
CA LYS A 52 -23.29 -9.10 14.73
C LYS A 52 -23.62 -7.75 14.11
N PRO A 53 -24.22 -7.72 12.91
CA PRO A 53 -24.74 -6.48 12.33
C PRO A 53 -26.00 -6.04 13.07
N THR A 54 -26.39 -4.76 12.91
CA THR A 54 -27.65 -4.23 13.42
C THR A 54 -28.84 -4.80 12.65
N SER A 55 -28.72 -4.91 11.31
CA SER A 55 -29.69 -5.60 10.43
C SER A 55 -28.97 -6.09 9.18
N GLY A 56 -29.67 -6.92 8.38
CA GLY A 56 -29.10 -7.60 7.23
C GLY A 56 -28.51 -8.98 7.57
N THR A 57 -28.07 -9.70 6.57
CA THR A 57 -27.56 -11.08 6.71
C THR A 57 -26.22 -11.27 6.02
N VAL A 58 -25.37 -12.08 6.65
CA VAL A 58 -24.14 -12.60 6.05
C VAL A 58 -24.29 -14.10 5.93
N SER A 59 -24.37 -14.59 4.70
CA SER A 59 -24.48 -16.01 4.40
C SER A 59 -23.12 -16.60 4.10
N VAL A 60 -22.65 -17.48 4.97
CA VAL A 60 -21.39 -18.20 4.85
C VAL A 60 -21.71 -19.69 4.70
N PRO A 61 -21.19 -20.42 3.69
CA PRO A 61 -21.36 -21.87 3.59
C PRO A 61 -20.79 -22.59 4.82
N ASN A 62 -21.44 -23.65 5.25
CA ASN A 62 -21.06 -24.40 6.48
C ASN A 62 -19.62 -24.96 6.42
N ASP A 63 -19.12 -25.29 5.22
CA ASP A 63 -17.79 -25.86 5.01
C ASP A 63 -16.72 -24.80 4.75
N CYS A 64 -17.07 -23.50 4.72
CA CYS A 64 -16.14 -22.41 4.43
C CYS A 64 -15.33 -22.04 5.68
N ARG A 65 -14.02 -22.18 5.59
CA ARG A 65 -13.09 -21.79 6.65
C ARG A 65 -12.62 -20.35 6.42
N ILE A 66 -12.83 -19.49 7.41
CA ILE A 66 -12.42 -18.09 7.37
C ILE A 66 -11.22 -17.91 8.29
N GLY A 67 -10.11 -17.41 7.74
CA GLY A 67 -8.94 -16.95 8.50
C GLY A 67 -9.04 -15.43 8.69
N TYR A 68 -8.91 -14.94 9.91
CA TYR A 68 -8.95 -13.51 10.21
C TYR A 68 -7.72 -13.07 10.98
N LEU A 69 -6.99 -12.07 10.46
CA LEU A 69 -5.90 -11.38 11.12
C LEU A 69 -6.41 -10.02 11.62
N PRO A 70 -6.62 -9.83 12.93
CA PRO A 70 -6.98 -8.54 13.50
C PRO A 70 -5.78 -7.62 13.65
N GLN A 71 -6.03 -6.32 13.76
CA GLN A 71 -5.00 -5.30 13.94
C GLN A 71 -4.22 -5.41 15.27
N VAL A 72 -4.84 -5.94 16.33
CA VAL A 72 -4.23 -6.13 17.66
C VAL A 72 -4.42 -7.57 18.12
N MET A 73 -3.36 -8.19 18.57
CA MET A 73 -3.35 -9.58 19.00
C MET A 73 -2.85 -9.78 20.42
N ILE A 74 -3.36 -10.84 21.06
CA ILE A 74 -2.90 -11.33 22.37
C ILE A 74 -2.43 -12.76 22.17
N LEU A 75 -1.11 -12.98 22.17
CA LEU A 75 -0.49 -14.33 22.14
C LEU A 75 -0.28 -14.87 23.55
N GLN A 76 -0.29 -16.19 23.67
CA GLN A 76 0.13 -16.88 24.89
C GLN A 76 1.67 -16.95 24.94
N ASP A 77 2.26 -16.54 26.06
CA ASP A 77 3.72 -16.34 26.20
C ASP A 77 4.53 -17.61 26.50
N ASN A 78 3.91 -18.79 26.52
CA ASN A 78 4.52 -20.00 27.08
C ASN A 78 4.97 -21.04 26.03
N THR A 79 5.00 -20.68 24.74
CA THR A 79 5.33 -21.60 23.64
C THR A 79 6.48 -21.06 22.79
N THR A 80 7.19 -21.96 22.09
CA THR A 80 8.18 -21.55 21.08
C THR A 80 7.50 -21.09 19.79
N VAL A 81 8.25 -20.36 18.94
CA VAL A 81 7.73 -19.91 17.62
C VAL A 81 7.24 -21.10 16.79
N ARG A 82 8.01 -22.20 16.77
CA ARG A 82 7.67 -23.44 16.07
C ARG A 82 6.37 -24.04 16.59
N GLU A 83 6.27 -24.24 17.91
CA GLU A 83 5.08 -24.81 18.55
C GLU A 83 3.84 -23.97 18.31
N GLU A 84 3.97 -22.63 18.37
CA GLU A 84 2.87 -21.72 18.10
C GLU A 84 2.40 -21.81 16.65
N ALA A 85 3.33 -21.84 15.69
CA ALA A 85 3.00 -21.99 14.27
C ALA A 85 2.41 -23.38 13.96
N GLN A 86 2.85 -24.45 14.65
CA GLN A 86 2.32 -25.81 14.50
C GLN A 86 0.85 -25.92 14.94
N LYS A 87 0.35 -25.03 15.80
CA LYS A 87 -1.09 -24.99 16.15
C LYS A 87 -1.99 -24.79 14.92
N ALA A 88 -1.46 -24.24 13.83
CA ALA A 88 -2.18 -24.15 12.54
C ALA A 88 -2.63 -25.54 12.02
N PHE A 89 -1.90 -26.59 12.35
CA PHE A 89 -2.15 -27.96 11.92
C PHE A 89 -2.90 -28.80 12.96
N ALA A 90 -3.54 -28.16 13.96
CA ALA A 90 -4.20 -28.87 15.06
C ALA A 90 -5.23 -29.91 14.56
N ASP A 91 -5.99 -29.59 13.50
CA ASP A 91 -6.98 -30.51 12.92
C ASP A 91 -6.33 -31.74 12.27
N ILE A 92 -5.21 -31.53 11.58
CA ILE A 92 -4.44 -32.60 10.96
C ILE A 92 -3.77 -33.47 12.05
N THR A 93 -3.29 -32.84 13.13
CA THR A 93 -2.72 -33.54 14.27
C THR A 93 -3.76 -34.42 14.97
N ARG A 94 -4.96 -33.89 15.21
CA ARG A 94 -6.09 -34.68 15.76
C ARG A 94 -6.52 -35.81 14.84
N MET A 95 -6.44 -35.60 13.52
CA MET A 95 -6.72 -36.67 12.55
C MET A 95 -5.68 -37.75 12.61
N LYS A 96 -4.38 -37.39 12.72
CA LYS A 96 -3.30 -38.34 12.90
C LYS A 96 -3.49 -39.17 14.18
N GLU A 97 -3.79 -38.54 15.31
CA GLU A 97 -4.06 -39.24 16.57
C GLU A 97 -5.25 -40.21 16.46
N ARG A 98 -6.28 -39.86 15.68
CA ARG A 98 -7.41 -40.77 15.41
C ARG A 98 -6.99 -41.94 14.53
N LEU A 99 -6.20 -41.68 13.49
CA LEU A 99 -5.65 -42.73 12.62
C LEU A 99 -4.75 -43.67 13.38
N ASP A 100 -3.89 -43.15 14.26
CA ASP A 100 -3.01 -43.96 15.09
C ASP A 100 -3.83 -44.88 16.05
N LYS A 101 -4.89 -44.33 16.67
CA LYS A 101 -5.80 -45.14 17.50
C LYS A 101 -6.56 -46.19 16.68
N MET A 102 -7.05 -45.87 15.47
CA MET A 102 -7.68 -46.86 14.63
C MET A 102 -6.71 -47.92 14.15
N ASN A 103 -5.48 -47.54 13.82
CA ASN A 103 -4.41 -48.50 13.45
C ASN A 103 -4.06 -49.43 14.59
N GLN A 104 -3.97 -48.90 15.82
CA GLN A 104 -3.77 -49.77 17.02
C GLN A 104 -4.95 -50.73 17.22
N GLN A 105 -6.19 -50.26 17.09
CA GLN A 105 -7.38 -51.13 17.18
C GLN A 105 -7.38 -52.22 16.12
N LEU A 106 -6.96 -51.90 14.88
CA LEU A 106 -6.83 -52.89 13.80
C LEU A 106 -5.76 -53.92 14.09
N ALA A 107 -4.65 -53.52 14.73
CA ALA A 107 -3.55 -54.43 15.09
C ALA A 107 -3.88 -55.35 16.28
N GLU A 108 -4.71 -54.91 17.22
CA GLU A 108 -5.09 -55.68 18.42
C GLU A 108 -6.26 -56.66 18.18
N ARG A 109 -7.05 -56.46 17.10
CA ARG A 109 -8.23 -57.26 16.76
C ARG A 109 -7.83 -58.51 15.96
N THR A 110 -8.48 -59.63 16.25
CA THR A 110 -8.29 -60.90 15.56
C THR A 110 -9.53 -61.38 14.79
N ASP A 111 -10.63 -60.60 14.83
CA ASP A 111 -11.92 -60.93 14.23
C ASP A 111 -12.01 -60.33 12.80
N TYR A 112 -11.14 -60.73 11.91
CA TYR A 112 -10.94 -60.15 10.57
C TYR A 112 -12.13 -60.23 9.63
N GLU A 113 -13.06 -61.14 9.84
CA GLU A 113 -14.27 -61.34 9.02
C GLU A 113 -15.51 -60.64 9.60
N SER A 114 -15.42 -59.95 10.74
CA SER A 114 -16.56 -59.25 11.32
C SER A 114 -16.92 -57.98 10.54
N GLU A 115 -18.21 -57.70 10.40
CA GLU A 115 -18.70 -56.46 9.77
C GLU A 115 -18.10 -55.20 10.44
N SER A 116 -17.89 -55.28 11.76
CA SER A 116 -17.31 -54.16 12.53
C SER A 116 -15.82 -53.96 12.25
N TYR A 117 -15.07 -54.98 11.89
CA TYR A 117 -13.68 -54.90 11.49
C TYR A 117 -13.56 -54.34 10.08
N LEU A 118 -14.39 -54.80 9.14
CA LEU A 118 -14.43 -54.26 7.78
C LEU A 118 -14.82 -52.79 7.75
N ALA A 119 -15.85 -52.40 8.52
CA ALA A 119 -16.24 -50.97 8.65
C ALA A 119 -15.12 -50.10 9.24
N LEU A 120 -14.31 -50.67 10.16
CA LEU A 120 -13.15 -49.95 10.73
C LEU A 120 -12.04 -49.75 9.69
N ILE A 121 -11.78 -50.73 8.82
CA ILE A 121 -10.82 -50.63 7.70
C ILE A 121 -11.30 -49.57 6.72
N GLU A 122 -12.57 -49.57 6.30
CA GLU A 122 -13.11 -48.61 5.37
C GLU A 122 -13.01 -47.18 5.92
N LYS A 123 -13.34 -47.01 7.19
CA LYS A 123 -13.20 -45.74 7.87
C LYS A 123 -11.74 -45.26 7.97
N TYR A 124 -10.81 -46.19 8.33
CA TYR A 124 -9.39 -45.89 8.37
C TYR A 124 -8.86 -45.47 7.00
N THR A 125 -9.22 -46.20 5.94
CA THR A 125 -8.79 -45.91 4.57
C THR A 125 -9.29 -44.50 4.13
N THR A 126 -10.58 -44.21 4.36
CA THR A 126 -11.18 -42.92 4.02
C THR A 126 -10.52 -41.78 4.79
N GLU A 127 -10.31 -41.90 6.09
CA GLU A 127 -9.64 -40.87 6.91
C GLU A 127 -8.15 -40.75 6.58
N HIS A 128 -7.48 -41.85 6.21
CA HIS A 128 -6.08 -41.84 5.80
C HIS A 128 -5.89 -41.15 4.44
N GLU A 129 -6.74 -41.41 3.46
CA GLU A 129 -6.74 -40.71 2.18
C GLU A 129 -6.97 -39.20 2.38
N ARG A 130 -7.91 -38.82 3.24
CA ARG A 130 -8.16 -37.43 3.61
C ARG A 130 -6.95 -36.80 4.30
N TYR A 131 -6.24 -37.52 5.17
CA TYR A 131 -5.03 -37.08 5.81
C TYR A 131 -3.88 -36.80 4.81
N LEU A 132 -3.72 -37.70 3.81
CA LEU A 132 -2.74 -37.51 2.75
C LEU A 132 -3.08 -36.32 1.84
N MET A 133 -4.38 -36.15 1.46
CA MET A 133 -4.85 -35.02 0.67
C MET A 133 -4.63 -33.66 1.37
N MET A 134 -4.60 -33.64 2.70
CA MET A 134 -4.31 -32.43 3.48
C MET A 134 -2.82 -32.06 3.49
N GLY A 135 -1.95 -32.77 2.74
CA GLY A 135 -0.53 -32.44 2.63
C GLY A 135 0.27 -32.70 3.90
N ALA A 136 -0.09 -33.74 4.65
CA ALA A 136 0.48 -34.07 5.95
C ALA A 136 2.01 -34.25 5.96
N GLU A 137 2.61 -34.66 4.84
CA GLU A 137 4.06 -34.90 4.73
C GLU A 137 4.87 -33.61 4.47
N SER A 138 4.27 -32.57 3.88
CA SER A 138 4.97 -31.33 3.53
C SER A 138 4.90 -30.23 4.60
N ARG A 139 4.23 -30.49 5.73
CA ARG A 139 3.91 -29.50 6.78
C ARG A 139 5.12 -28.77 7.34
N GLU A 140 6.18 -29.50 7.68
CA GLU A 140 7.37 -28.90 8.30
C GLU A 140 8.09 -27.99 7.30
N ALA A 141 8.17 -28.40 6.02
CA ALA A 141 8.75 -27.58 4.97
C ALA A 141 7.91 -26.32 4.68
N GLU A 142 6.58 -26.44 4.71
CA GLU A 142 5.69 -25.28 4.57
C GLU A 142 5.80 -24.30 5.76
N LEU A 143 5.84 -24.84 6.99
CA LEU A 143 6.04 -24.05 8.20
C LEU A 143 7.36 -23.28 8.12
N GLU A 144 8.45 -23.99 7.82
CA GLU A 144 9.77 -23.36 7.68
C GLU A 144 9.78 -22.29 6.59
N ARG A 145 9.25 -22.60 5.41
CA ARG A 145 9.15 -21.65 4.29
C ARG A 145 8.33 -20.40 4.64
N THR A 146 7.23 -20.57 5.35
CA THR A 146 6.34 -19.46 5.75
C THR A 146 7.01 -18.60 6.81
N LEU A 147 7.64 -19.17 7.82
CA LEU A 147 8.35 -18.43 8.86
C LEU A 147 9.55 -17.66 8.28
N ILE A 148 10.36 -18.31 7.43
CA ILE A 148 11.49 -17.65 6.75
C ILE A 148 10.98 -16.50 5.87
N GLY A 149 9.90 -16.71 5.11
CA GLY A 149 9.28 -15.67 4.28
C GLY A 149 8.80 -14.46 5.06
N LEU A 150 8.37 -14.66 6.31
CA LEU A 150 8.00 -13.59 7.23
C LEU A 150 9.19 -13.01 8.01
N GLY A 151 10.42 -13.40 7.67
CA GLY A 151 11.65 -12.82 8.18
C GLY A 151 12.27 -13.51 9.39
N PHE A 152 11.73 -14.64 9.88
CA PHE A 152 12.34 -15.41 10.95
C PHE A 152 13.59 -16.15 10.47
N LEU A 153 14.60 -16.21 11.33
CA LEU A 153 15.77 -17.07 11.12
C LEU A 153 15.47 -18.48 11.68
N ARG A 154 16.14 -19.48 11.14
CA ARG A 154 16.02 -20.86 11.67
C ARG A 154 16.37 -20.96 13.17
N SER A 155 17.30 -20.13 13.64
CA SER A 155 17.67 -20.00 15.06
C SER A 155 16.55 -19.48 15.95
N ASP A 156 15.55 -18.81 15.38
CA ASP A 156 14.44 -18.24 16.13
C ASP A 156 13.31 -19.24 16.40
N PHE A 157 13.26 -20.33 15.65
CA PHE A 157 12.14 -21.27 15.69
C PHE A 157 11.92 -21.91 17.08
N ASP A 158 13.01 -22.19 17.79
CA ASP A 158 12.96 -22.84 19.10
C ASP A 158 13.02 -21.83 20.27
N ARG A 159 13.01 -20.50 19.96
CA ARG A 159 12.95 -19.44 20.96
C ARG A 159 11.53 -19.23 21.48
N PRO A 160 11.37 -18.88 22.77
CA PRO A 160 10.05 -18.59 23.34
C PRO A 160 9.44 -17.31 22.72
N THR A 161 8.13 -17.34 22.47
CA THR A 161 7.39 -16.19 21.90
C THR A 161 7.45 -14.94 22.78
N SER A 162 7.68 -15.10 24.09
CA SER A 162 7.83 -13.99 25.05
C SER A 162 9.05 -13.10 24.80
N GLU A 163 10.10 -13.61 24.14
CA GLU A 163 11.29 -12.84 23.81
C GLU A 163 11.09 -11.88 22.60
N PHE A 164 9.99 -12.05 21.88
CA PHE A 164 9.72 -11.30 20.67
C PHE A 164 8.84 -10.06 20.93
N SER A 165 9.11 -8.97 20.20
CA SER A 165 8.29 -7.77 20.22
C SER A 165 6.88 -8.02 19.67
N GLY A 166 5.93 -7.11 19.94
CA GLY A 166 4.56 -7.22 19.45
C GLY A 166 4.47 -7.41 17.93
N GLY A 167 5.32 -6.73 17.16
CA GLY A 167 5.37 -6.88 15.70
C GLY A 167 5.81 -8.29 15.25
N TRP A 168 6.78 -8.88 15.92
CA TRP A 168 7.19 -10.26 15.64
C TRP A 168 6.12 -11.28 16.03
N ARG A 169 5.42 -11.06 17.14
CA ARG A 169 4.27 -11.88 17.54
C ARG A 169 3.15 -11.84 16.51
N MET A 170 2.90 -10.66 15.92
CA MET A 170 1.94 -10.50 14.82
C MET A 170 2.33 -11.34 13.59
N ARG A 171 3.63 -11.42 13.27
CA ARG A 171 4.12 -12.28 12.17
C ARG A 171 3.90 -13.78 12.46
N ILE A 172 4.03 -14.23 13.72
CA ILE A 172 3.72 -15.62 14.10
C ILE A 172 2.23 -15.93 13.85
N GLU A 173 1.34 -15.02 14.24
CA GLU A 173 -0.10 -15.20 14.01
C GLU A 173 -0.44 -15.18 12.50
N LEU A 174 0.18 -14.28 11.75
CA LEU A 174 0.03 -14.27 10.31
C LEU A 174 0.49 -15.61 9.72
N ALA A 175 1.64 -16.14 10.16
CA ALA A 175 2.11 -17.47 9.75
C ALA A 175 1.07 -18.56 10.04
N LYS A 176 0.49 -18.59 11.25
CA LYS A 176 -0.56 -19.55 11.63
C LYS A 176 -1.75 -19.49 10.69
N ILE A 177 -2.25 -18.30 10.42
CA ILE A 177 -3.42 -18.11 9.56
C ILE A 177 -3.12 -18.56 8.12
N LEU A 178 -1.95 -18.22 7.59
CA LEU A 178 -1.54 -18.62 6.23
C LEU A 178 -1.37 -20.15 6.11
N LEU A 179 -0.80 -20.79 7.14
CA LEU A 179 -0.60 -22.24 7.20
C LEU A 179 -1.91 -23.05 7.32
N GLN A 180 -2.98 -22.44 7.87
CA GLN A 180 -4.31 -23.05 7.93
C GLN A 180 -4.96 -23.19 6.55
N LYS A 181 -4.46 -22.46 5.54
CA LYS A 181 -5.02 -22.43 4.17
C LYS A 181 -6.54 -22.26 4.18
N PRO A 182 -7.07 -21.15 4.76
CA PRO A 182 -8.50 -20.94 4.80
C PRO A 182 -9.05 -20.68 3.39
N ASP A 183 -10.36 -20.91 3.20
CA ASP A 183 -11.03 -20.64 1.92
C ASP A 183 -11.18 -19.12 1.69
N VAL A 184 -11.37 -18.36 2.77
CA VAL A 184 -11.41 -16.89 2.76
C VAL A 184 -10.46 -16.34 3.81
N LEU A 185 -9.58 -15.44 3.38
CA LEU A 185 -8.58 -14.79 4.21
C LEU A 185 -8.93 -13.31 4.39
N LEU A 186 -9.16 -12.90 5.63
CA LEU A 186 -9.47 -11.54 6.02
C LEU A 186 -8.26 -10.92 6.72
N LEU A 187 -7.66 -9.88 6.13
CA LEU A 187 -6.43 -9.26 6.64
C LEU A 187 -6.67 -7.80 6.98
N ASP A 188 -6.45 -7.42 8.25
CA ASP A 188 -6.54 -6.04 8.72
C ASP A 188 -5.13 -5.49 8.99
N GLU A 189 -4.64 -4.63 8.10
CA GLU A 189 -3.30 -4.03 8.11
C GLU A 189 -2.14 -5.04 8.24
N PRO A 190 -2.05 -6.06 7.34
CA PRO A 190 -1.04 -7.11 7.46
C PRO A 190 0.39 -6.62 7.21
N THR A 191 0.56 -5.46 6.56
CA THR A 191 1.86 -4.86 6.24
C THR A 191 2.50 -4.14 7.42
N ASN A 192 1.70 -3.80 8.45
CA ASN A 192 2.23 -3.19 9.66
C ASN A 192 3.26 -4.12 10.31
N HIS A 193 4.41 -3.55 10.68
CA HIS A 193 5.52 -4.27 11.31
C HIS A 193 6.27 -5.29 10.42
N LEU A 194 5.94 -5.40 9.12
CA LEU A 194 6.72 -6.18 8.16
C LEU A 194 7.82 -5.31 7.54
N ASP A 195 8.97 -5.91 7.29
CA ASP A 195 10.00 -5.29 6.45
C ASP A 195 9.70 -5.49 4.97
N ILE A 196 10.41 -4.74 4.12
CA ILE A 196 10.16 -4.72 2.67
C ILE A 196 10.23 -6.12 2.05
N GLU A 197 11.18 -6.95 2.49
CA GLU A 197 11.34 -8.32 1.97
C GLU A 197 10.15 -9.21 2.36
N SER A 198 9.72 -9.14 3.62
CA SER A 198 8.53 -9.87 4.10
C SER A 198 7.24 -9.40 3.41
N ILE A 199 7.11 -8.09 3.13
CA ILE A 199 5.97 -7.55 2.36
C ILE A 199 5.97 -8.15 0.94
N GLN A 200 7.10 -8.15 0.24
CA GLN A 200 7.21 -8.71 -1.10
C GLN A 200 6.91 -10.22 -1.13
N TRP A 201 7.40 -10.95 -0.12
CA TRP A 201 7.08 -12.37 0.01
C TRP A 201 5.57 -12.59 0.23
N LEU A 202 4.94 -11.79 1.10
CA LEU A 202 3.50 -11.87 1.35
C LEU A 202 2.69 -11.53 0.10
N GLU A 203 3.09 -10.51 -0.67
CA GLU A 203 2.49 -10.18 -1.98
C GLU A 203 2.48 -11.39 -2.91
N GLN A 204 3.64 -12.04 -3.07
CA GLN A 204 3.77 -13.22 -3.93
C GLN A 204 2.95 -14.41 -3.41
N PHE A 205 2.96 -14.64 -2.10
CA PHE A 205 2.18 -15.70 -1.46
C PHE A 205 0.68 -15.50 -1.71
N LEU A 206 0.15 -14.31 -1.44
CA LEU A 206 -1.28 -14.00 -1.66
C LEU A 206 -1.65 -14.01 -3.14
N ALA A 207 -0.76 -13.57 -4.02
CA ALA A 207 -0.98 -13.62 -5.47
C ALA A 207 -1.06 -15.05 -6.01
N GLN A 208 -0.42 -16.03 -5.38
CA GLN A 208 -0.44 -17.44 -5.77
C GLN A 208 -1.49 -18.26 -5.00
N SER A 209 -2.03 -17.73 -3.91
CA SER A 209 -3.02 -18.41 -3.08
C SER A 209 -4.30 -18.69 -3.85
N ALA A 210 -4.89 -19.86 -3.61
CA ALA A 210 -6.21 -20.23 -4.13
C ALA A 210 -7.36 -19.63 -3.33
N SER A 211 -7.11 -19.13 -2.12
CA SER A 211 -8.10 -18.53 -1.22
C SER A 211 -8.63 -17.20 -1.77
N ALA A 212 -9.88 -16.89 -1.46
CA ALA A 212 -10.36 -15.53 -1.57
C ALA A 212 -9.70 -14.66 -0.50
N VAL A 213 -9.33 -13.43 -0.84
CA VAL A 213 -8.64 -12.51 0.07
C VAL A 213 -9.43 -11.21 0.17
N VAL A 214 -9.73 -10.77 1.41
CA VAL A 214 -10.23 -9.41 1.67
C VAL A 214 -9.20 -8.72 2.55
N LEU A 215 -8.61 -7.66 2.03
CA LEU A 215 -7.54 -6.96 2.71
C LEU A 215 -7.87 -5.49 2.96
N VAL A 216 -7.48 -5.02 4.13
CA VAL A 216 -7.40 -3.60 4.49
C VAL A 216 -5.92 -3.28 4.64
N SER A 217 -5.42 -2.31 3.92
CA SER A 217 -4.04 -1.82 4.07
C SER A 217 -3.93 -0.34 3.70
N HIS A 218 -2.91 0.32 4.24
CA HIS A 218 -2.51 1.66 3.88
C HIS A 218 -1.24 1.70 2.99
N ASP A 219 -0.78 0.53 2.52
CA ASP A 219 0.26 0.38 1.50
C ASP A 219 -0.38 0.21 0.12
N ARG A 220 -0.35 1.27 -0.70
CA ARG A 220 -0.96 1.26 -2.04
C ARG A 220 -0.31 0.26 -2.99
N ALA A 221 1.03 0.13 -2.92
CA ALA A 221 1.76 -0.82 -3.76
C ALA A 221 1.34 -2.25 -3.44
N PHE A 222 1.24 -2.60 -2.14
CA PHE A 222 0.76 -3.89 -1.67
C PHE A 222 -0.68 -4.17 -2.15
N ILE A 223 -1.60 -3.21 -1.94
CA ILE A 223 -2.98 -3.35 -2.40
C ILE A 223 -3.02 -3.60 -3.91
N ASN A 224 -2.35 -2.76 -4.70
CA ASN A 224 -2.39 -2.85 -6.17
C ASN A 224 -1.80 -4.15 -6.71
N ASN A 225 -0.76 -4.70 -6.04
CA ASN A 225 -0.11 -5.94 -6.43
C ASN A 225 -0.94 -7.18 -6.08
N VAL A 226 -1.71 -7.13 -4.99
CA VAL A 226 -2.50 -8.27 -4.51
C VAL A 226 -3.92 -8.23 -5.03
N SER A 227 -4.60 -7.07 -5.02
CA SER A 227 -6.03 -6.98 -5.33
C SER A 227 -6.34 -6.96 -6.83
N ASN A 228 -7.49 -7.53 -7.18
CA ASN A 228 -8.11 -7.45 -8.52
C ASN A 228 -9.46 -6.74 -8.50
N ARG A 229 -9.98 -6.40 -7.31
CA ARG A 229 -11.28 -5.78 -7.07
C ARG A 229 -11.19 -4.86 -5.87
N THR A 230 -11.89 -3.74 -5.90
CA THR A 230 -11.86 -2.74 -4.83
C THR A 230 -13.28 -2.44 -4.33
N LEU A 231 -13.50 -2.61 -3.03
CA LEU A 231 -14.73 -2.21 -2.35
C LEU A 231 -14.47 -0.92 -1.57
N GLU A 232 -15.16 0.15 -1.93
CA GLU A 232 -15.08 1.43 -1.24
C GLU A 232 -16.22 1.60 -0.24
N ILE A 233 -15.88 1.94 1.00
CA ILE A 233 -16.84 2.41 2.00
C ILE A 233 -16.83 3.94 1.97
N SER A 234 -17.91 4.54 1.47
CA SER A 234 -18.04 5.99 1.32
C SER A 234 -19.47 6.43 1.67
N CYS A 235 -19.61 7.49 2.47
CA CYS A 235 -20.90 8.03 2.94
C CYS A 235 -21.88 6.95 3.46
N GLY A 236 -21.37 5.97 4.21
CA GLY A 236 -22.18 4.87 4.74
C GLY A 236 -22.68 3.86 3.71
N ARG A 237 -22.16 3.87 2.50
CA ARG A 237 -22.49 2.92 1.42
C ARG A 237 -21.27 2.16 0.97
N ILE A 238 -21.48 0.98 0.42
CA ILE A 238 -20.43 0.20 -0.22
C ILE A 238 -20.56 0.32 -1.73
N ILE A 239 -19.46 0.63 -2.39
CA ILE A 239 -19.36 0.76 -3.83
C ILE A 239 -18.35 -0.27 -4.33
N ASP A 240 -18.75 -1.07 -5.28
CA ASP A 240 -17.98 -2.17 -5.83
C ASP A 240 -17.35 -1.78 -7.18
N TYR A 241 -16.02 -1.74 -7.21
CA TYR A 241 -15.24 -1.50 -8.41
C TYR A 241 -14.51 -2.80 -8.79
N LYS A 242 -14.87 -3.38 -9.93
CA LYS A 242 -14.26 -4.62 -10.46
C LYS A 242 -12.93 -4.33 -11.17
N VAL A 243 -12.09 -3.51 -10.54
CA VAL A 243 -10.79 -3.07 -11.06
C VAL A 243 -9.76 -3.04 -9.95
N LYS A 244 -8.49 -2.98 -10.34
CA LYS A 244 -7.35 -2.82 -9.42
C LYS A 244 -7.37 -1.45 -8.76
N TYR A 245 -6.59 -1.32 -7.68
CA TYR A 245 -6.57 -0.10 -6.86
C TYR A 245 -6.18 1.16 -7.65
N ASN A 246 -5.18 1.10 -8.53
CA ASN A 246 -4.76 2.28 -9.30
C ASN A 246 -5.86 2.78 -10.25
N GLU A 247 -6.55 1.87 -10.93
CA GLU A 247 -7.69 2.21 -11.80
C GLU A 247 -8.87 2.74 -10.98
N TYR A 248 -9.12 2.15 -9.80
CA TYR A 248 -10.13 2.64 -8.87
C TYR A 248 -9.89 4.10 -8.48
N VAL A 249 -8.64 4.50 -8.21
CA VAL A 249 -8.32 5.89 -7.83
C VAL A 249 -8.77 6.87 -8.92
N VAL A 250 -8.55 6.54 -10.20
CA VAL A 250 -8.99 7.36 -11.34
C VAL A 250 -10.52 7.42 -11.42
N LEU A 251 -11.18 6.25 -11.40
CA LEU A 251 -12.64 6.17 -11.46
C LEU A 251 -13.33 6.88 -10.28
N ARG A 252 -12.71 6.81 -9.09
CA ARG A 252 -13.18 7.53 -7.92
C ARG A 252 -13.13 9.04 -8.11
N GLN A 253 -12.04 9.54 -8.69
CA GLN A 253 -11.88 10.97 -8.96
C GLN A 253 -12.93 11.46 -9.97
N GLU A 254 -13.12 10.76 -11.07
CA GLU A 254 -14.15 11.08 -12.07
C GLU A 254 -15.56 11.09 -11.46
N ARG A 255 -15.89 10.08 -10.69
CA ARG A 255 -17.17 9.99 -9.98
C ARG A 255 -17.37 11.15 -9.01
N ARG A 256 -16.33 11.52 -8.28
CA ARG A 256 -16.35 12.65 -7.35
C ARG A 256 -16.63 13.97 -8.07
N GLU A 257 -15.98 14.20 -9.21
CA GLU A 257 -16.23 15.39 -10.02
C GLU A 257 -17.68 15.44 -10.51
N GLN A 258 -18.22 14.32 -10.95
CA GLN A 258 -19.63 14.22 -11.32
C GLN A 258 -20.58 14.51 -10.14
N GLN A 259 -20.28 13.96 -8.96
CA GLN A 259 -21.06 14.22 -7.74
C GLN A 259 -20.98 15.70 -7.33
N LEU A 260 -19.81 16.33 -7.41
CA LEU A 260 -19.62 17.74 -7.09
C LEU A 260 -20.45 18.61 -8.02
N ARG A 261 -20.39 18.39 -9.34
CA ARG A 261 -21.22 19.10 -10.32
C ARG A 261 -22.71 18.92 -10.07
N ALA A 262 -23.13 17.68 -9.75
CA ALA A 262 -24.53 17.40 -9.41
C ALA A 262 -24.99 18.12 -8.15
N TYR A 263 -24.13 18.19 -7.12
CA TYR A 263 -24.38 18.92 -5.89
C TYR A 263 -24.49 20.43 -6.13
N GLU A 264 -23.55 21.01 -6.85
CA GLU A 264 -23.56 22.45 -7.19
C GLU A 264 -24.84 22.82 -7.96
N ASN A 265 -25.25 21.99 -8.93
CA ASN A 265 -26.49 22.17 -9.65
C ASN A 265 -27.71 22.08 -8.72
N GLN A 266 -27.74 21.08 -7.83
CA GLN A 266 -28.83 20.93 -6.85
C GLN A 266 -28.88 22.11 -5.86
N GLN A 267 -27.73 22.58 -5.38
CA GLN A 267 -27.67 23.75 -4.48
C GLN A 267 -28.19 25.03 -5.19
N LYS A 268 -27.81 25.21 -6.46
CA LYS A 268 -28.31 26.31 -7.29
C LYS A 268 -29.82 26.23 -7.47
N GLU A 269 -30.34 25.06 -7.82
CA GLU A 269 -31.78 24.85 -7.97
C GLU A 269 -32.54 25.11 -6.66
N MET A 270 -32.01 24.63 -5.53
CA MET A 270 -32.59 24.89 -4.20
C MET A 270 -32.53 26.37 -3.82
N ALA A 271 -31.45 27.09 -4.17
CA ALA A 271 -31.31 28.52 -3.94
C ALA A 271 -32.34 29.31 -4.76
N ASP A 272 -32.52 28.96 -6.03
CA ASP A 272 -33.50 29.60 -6.93
C ASP A 272 -34.94 29.37 -6.43
N MET A 273 -35.23 28.13 -5.97
CA MET A 273 -36.53 27.83 -5.35
C MET A 273 -36.77 28.63 -4.07
N ARG A 274 -35.77 28.76 -3.18
CA ARG A 274 -35.86 29.56 -1.96
C ARG A 274 -36.07 31.05 -2.30
N ALA A 275 -35.31 31.59 -3.23
CA ALA A 275 -35.47 32.98 -3.70
C ALA A 275 -36.85 33.24 -4.30
N PHE A 276 -37.39 32.28 -5.08
CA PHE A 276 -38.76 32.37 -5.61
C PHE A 276 -39.80 32.38 -4.46
N ILE A 277 -39.67 31.46 -3.51
CA ILE A 277 -40.58 31.36 -2.35
C ILE A 277 -40.55 32.67 -1.55
N GLU A 278 -39.37 33.21 -1.26
CA GLU A 278 -39.22 34.47 -0.49
C GLU A 278 -39.81 35.67 -1.19
N ARG A 279 -39.55 35.82 -2.52
CA ARG A 279 -40.02 36.91 -3.33
C ARG A 279 -41.55 36.96 -3.48
N PHE A 280 -42.19 35.78 -3.55
CA PHE A 280 -43.61 35.68 -3.84
C PHE A 280 -44.47 35.22 -2.68
N ARG A 281 -43.90 35.08 -1.47
CA ARG A 281 -44.54 34.54 -0.29
C ARG A 281 -45.83 35.27 0.12
N TYR A 282 -45.89 36.58 -0.10
CA TYR A 282 -47.00 37.43 0.30
C TYR A 282 -47.97 37.80 -0.85
N GLN A 283 -47.77 37.23 -2.05
CA GLN A 283 -48.64 37.52 -3.18
C GLN A 283 -49.76 36.46 -3.29
N ALA A 284 -51.03 36.88 -3.06
CA ALA A 284 -52.18 35.97 -3.10
C ALA A 284 -52.34 35.24 -4.44
N THR A 285 -52.06 35.89 -5.56
CA THR A 285 -52.15 35.32 -6.92
C THR A 285 -51.12 34.24 -7.20
N LYS A 286 -50.03 34.14 -6.43
CA LYS A 286 -48.97 33.17 -6.57
C LYS A 286 -48.94 32.11 -5.47
N ALA A 287 -49.89 32.15 -4.50
CA ALA A 287 -49.92 31.28 -3.32
C ALA A 287 -49.85 29.78 -3.70
N VAL A 288 -50.55 29.34 -4.73
CA VAL A 288 -50.53 27.94 -5.18
C VAL A 288 -49.15 27.51 -5.71
N GLN A 289 -48.51 28.39 -6.49
CA GLN A 289 -47.16 28.14 -7.04
C GLN A 289 -46.11 28.11 -5.94
N VAL A 290 -46.20 29.00 -4.94
CA VAL A 290 -45.32 29.04 -3.79
C VAL A 290 -45.46 27.73 -2.99
N GLN A 291 -46.67 27.27 -2.70
CA GLN A 291 -46.89 25.99 -2.00
C GLN A 291 -46.35 24.79 -2.76
N GLN A 292 -46.49 24.80 -4.11
CA GLN A 292 -45.89 23.73 -4.93
C GLN A 292 -44.36 23.73 -4.83
N LYS A 293 -43.73 24.92 -4.87
CA LYS A 293 -42.26 25.01 -4.71
C LYS A 293 -41.78 24.64 -3.33
N ILE A 294 -42.50 24.93 -2.26
CA ILE A 294 -42.22 24.48 -0.90
C ILE A 294 -42.26 22.93 -0.85
N LYS A 295 -43.31 22.32 -1.36
CA LYS A 295 -43.43 20.85 -1.44
C LYS A 295 -42.34 20.20 -2.30
N GLN A 296 -41.89 20.86 -3.37
CA GLN A 296 -40.77 20.40 -4.18
C GLN A 296 -39.46 20.47 -3.37
N LEU A 297 -39.20 21.59 -2.69
CA LEU A 297 -38.01 21.77 -1.86
C LEU A 297 -37.93 20.73 -0.71
N GLU A 298 -39.06 20.43 -0.06
CA GLU A 298 -39.15 19.43 1.00
C GLU A 298 -38.90 18.00 0.52
N LYS A 299 -39.14 17.72 -0.78
CA LYS A 299 -38.90 16.40 -1.37
C LYS A 299 -37.47 16.19 -1.88
N ILE A 300 -36.70 17.25 -2.00
CA ILE A 300 -35.30 17.17 -2.45
C ILE A 300 -34.48 16.51 -1.34
N VAL A 301 -33.93 15.35 -1.63
CA VAL A 301 -32.93 14.71 -0.78
C VAL A 301 -31.57 15.35 -1.09
N PRO A 302 -30.91 16.00 -0.13
CA PRO A 302 -29.60 16.59 -0.36
C PRO A 302 -28.60 15.53 -0.81
N ILE A 303 -27.82 15.84 -1.85
CA ILE A 303 -26.72 15.01 -2.27
C ILE A 303 -25.62 15.11 -1.21
N GLU A 304 -25.30 14.01 -0.57
CA GLU A 304 -24.17 13.94 0.33
C GLU A 304 -22.90 13.80 -0.49
N ILE A 305 -21.96 14.71 -0.26
CA ILE A 305 -20.62 14.64 -0.83
C ILE A 305 -19.68 14.24 0.28
N ASP A 306 -18.75 13.33 -0.02
CA ASP A 306 -17.60 13.14 0.84
C ASP A 306 -16.88 14.48 1.01
N GLU A 307 -16.72 14.91 2.26
CA GLU A 307 -15.98 16.12 2.59
C GLU A 307 -14.66 16.15 1.81
N VAL A 308 -14.39 17.30 1.21
CA VAL A 308 -13.17 17.50 0.41
C VAL A 308 -11.98 17.22 1.32
N ASP A 309 -11.25 16.20 1.00
CA ASP A 309 -9.92 16.00 1.55
C ASP A 309 -9.04 17.10 0.94
N ASN A 310 -9.00 18.25 1.57
CA ASN A 310 -8.14 19.38 1.19
C ASN A 310 -6.68 19.09 1.55
N SER A 311 -6.22 17.86 1.29
CA SER A 311 -4.86 17.42 1.54
C SER A 311 -3.80 18.09 0.67
N ALA A 312 -4.18 18.96 -0.24
CA ALA A 312 -3.26 19.80 -1.04
C ALA A 312 -2.69 20.98 -0.23
N MET A 313 -2.55 20.84 1.08
CA MET A 313 -2.01 21.91 1.91
C MET A 313 -0.49 21.85 1.94
N HIS A 314 0.16 22.87 1.38
CA HIS A 314 1.60 23.06 1.53
C HIS A 314 1.93 23.48 2.97
N LEU A 315 2.37 22.52 3.79
CA LEU A 315 2.91 22.80 5.10
C LEU A 315 4.25 23.52 4.93
N LYS A 316 4.36 24.77 5.42
CA LYS A 316 5.62 25.49 5.46
C LYS A 316 6.28 25.26 6.81
N PHE A 317 7.50 24.73 6.79
CA PHE A 317 8.31 24.63 7.99
C PHE A 317 8.69 26.01 8.51
N PRO A 318 8.78 26.20 9.84
CA PRO A 318 9.29 27.42 10.39
C PRO A 318 10.76 27.62 10.00
N PRO A 319 11.22 28.88 9.82
CA PRO A 319 12.60 29.15 9.48
C PRO A 319 13.53 28.68 10.61
N CYS A 320 14.61 28.00 10.24
CA CYS A 320 15.63 27.51 11.16
C CYS A 320 17.01 28.04 10.80
N LEU A 321 17.98 27.91 11.73
CA LEU A 321 19.37 28.25 11.49
C LEU A 321 19.98 27.34 10.44
N ARG A 322 20.81 27.89 9.56
CA ARG A 322 21.55 27.10 8.57
C ARG A 322 22.54 26.16 9.26
N SER A 323 22.40 24.87 8.96
CA SER A 323 23.32 23.82 9.45
C SER A 323 24.67 23.85 8.74
N GLY A 324 25.68 23.20 9.32
CA GLY A 324 26.94 22.87 8.64
C GLY A 324 26.73 22.00 7.41
N ASP A 325 27.76 21.82 6.58
CA ASP A 325 27.68 21.09 5.31
C ASP A 325 27.52 19.57 5.50
N TYR A 326 27.98 19.05 6.62
CA TYR A 326 27.90 17.64 7.01
C TYR A 326 27.18 17.51 8.36
N PRO A 327 25.86 17.38 8.35
CA PRO A 327 25.06 17.21 9.56
C PRO A 327 25.42 15.98 10.38
N ILE A 328 25.74 14.85 9.73
CA ILE A 328 26.12 13.61 10.41
C ILE A 328 27.32 12.99 9.70
N ILE A 329 28.33 12.64 10.48
CA ILE A 329 29.51 11.87 10.07
C ILE A 329 29.66 10.72 11.06
N CYS A 330 29.59 9.48 10.57
CA CYS A 330 29.94 8.28 11.31
C CYS A 330 31.20 7.69 10.72
N ASP A 331 32.16 7.37 11.56
CA ASP A 331 33.41 6.71 11.18
C ASP A 331 33.69 5.57 12.14
N GLU A 332 33.74 4.34 11.55
CA GLU A 332 34.00 3.10 12.28
C GLU A 332 33.07 2.89 13.50
N VAL A 333 31.81 3.31 13.39
CA VAL A 333 30.85 3.22 14.50
C VAL A 333 30.44 1.77 14.71
N ARG A 334 30.53 1.30 15.96
CA ARG A 334 30.14 -0.03 16.39
C ARG A 334 29.21 0.02 17.62
N LYS A 335 28.23 -0.88 17.64
CA LYS A 335 27.31 -1.04 18.77
C LYS A 335 27.12 -2.51 19.15
N ASP A 336 27.38 -2.80 20.41
CA ASP A 336 27.15 -4.10 21.02
C ASP A 336 26.12 -4.00 22.16
N TYR A 337 25.29 -5.02 22.32
CA TYR A 337 24.45 -5.28 23.49
C TYR A 337 24.91 -6.59 24.13
N GLY A 338 25.76 -6.52 25.14
CA GLY A 338 26.39 -7.69 25.75
C GLY A 338 27.22 -8.47 24.72
N ALA A 339 26.87 -9.71 24.45
CA ALA A 339 27.56 -10.54 23.46
C ALA A 339 27.05 -10.37 22.02
N HIS A 340 25.96 -9.62 21.82
CA HIS A 340 25.36 -9.43 20.51
C HIS A 340 25.84 -8.14 19.88
N THR A 341 26.55 -8.23 18.75
CA THR A 341 26.93 -7.10 17.92
C THR A 341 25.78 -6.76 16.97
N VAL A 342 25.25 -5.54 17.08
CA VAL A 342 24.16 -5.07 16.21
C VAL A 342 24.71 -4.60 14.86
N PHE A 343 25.76 -3.78 14.90
CA PHE A 343 26.50 -3.39 13.71
C PHE A 343 27.95 -3.05 14.06
N ASP A 344 28.80 -3.25 13.07
CA ASP A 344 30.24 -3.04 13.18
C ASP A 344 30.79 -2.29 11.96
N HIS A 345 31.79 -1.43 12.20
CA HIS A 345 32.45 -0.62 11.15
C HIS A 345 31.49 0.19 10.29
N VAL A 346 30.50 0.88 10.91
CA VAL A 346 29.59 1.74 10.17
C VAL A 346 30.26 3.06 9.85
N THR A 347 30.52 3.28 8.55
CA THR A 347 31.06 4.53 8.01
C THR A 347 30.06 5.11 7.03
N LEU A 348 29.50 6.29 7.37
CA LEU A 348 28.56 7.00 6.52
C LEU A 348 28.65 8.51 6.72
N THR A 349 28.34 9.25 5.67
CA THR A 349 28.31 10.71 5.70
C THR A 349 27.03 11.22 5.04
N ILE A 350 26.31 12.08 5.75
CA ILE A 350 25.10 12.73 5.26
C ILE A 350 25.39 14.21 5.03
N LYS A 351 25.10 14.70 3.82
CA LYS A 351 25.28 16.10 3.45
C LYS A 351 24.03 16.92 3.75
N ARG A 352 24.22 18.22 3.94
CA ARG A 352 23.10 19.14 4.14
C ARG A 352 22.14 19.10 2.97
N GLY A 353 20.83 19.08 3.28
CA GLY A 353 19.73 19.03 2.30
C GLY A 353 19.49 17.65 1.69
N GLU A 354 20.33 16.64 2.01
CA GLU A 354 20.04 15.27 1.58
C GLU A 354 18.85 14.71 2.34
N LYS A 355 18.01 13.95 1.63
CA LYS A 355 16.94 13.14 2.20
C LYS A 355 17.31 11.69 1.98
N VAL A 356 17.61 10.99 3.09
CA VAL A 356 18.15 9.64 3.05
C VAL A 356 17.21 8.65 3.71
N ALA A 357 17.12 7.44 3.17
CA ALA A 357 16.38 6.35 3.78
C ALA A 357 17.31 5.35 4.48
N PHE A 358 16.92 4.90 5.68
CA PHE A 358 17.50 3.74 6.33
C PHE A 358 16.59 2.54 6.13
N VAL A 359 17.07 1.53 5.41
CA VAL A 359 16.30 0.36 4.98
C VAL A 359 17.03 -0.93 5.40
N GLY A 360 16.30 -1.99 5.65
CA GLY A 360 16.86 -3.30 6.06
C GLY A 360 15.87 -4.08 6.89
N LYS A 361 16.17 -5.33 7.20
CA LYS A 361 15.32 -6.19 8.03
C LYS A 361 15.08 -5.60 9.41
N ASN A 362 14.01 -6.04 10.05
CA ASN A 362 13.75 -5.66 11.43
C ASN A 362 14.79 -6.31 12.35
N GLY A 363 15.35 -5.50 13.27
CA GLY A 363 16.42 -5.93 14.17
C GLY A 363 17.84 -5.64 13.68
N GLU A 364 18.05 -5.22 12.45
CA GLU A 364 19.38 -4.90 11.87
C GLU A 364 19.98 -3.57 12.35
N GLY A 365 19.38 -2.92 13.35
CA GLY A 365 20.00 -1.78 14.04
C GLY A 365 19.67 -0.38 13.49
N LYS A 366 18.67 -0.24 12.60
CA LYS A 366 18.24 1.06 12.06
C LYS A 366 17.94 2.09 13.17
N SER A 367 16.97 1.79 14.03
CA SER A 367 16.60 2.65 15.17
C SER A 367 17.72 2.73 16.22
N THR A 368 18.60 1.73 16.30
CA THR A 368 19.77 1.74 17.17
C THR A 368 20.77 2.81 16.71
N LEU A 369 21.06 2.90 15.40
CA LEU A 369 21.93 3.95 14.88
C LEU A 369 21.32 5.34 15.08
N VAL A 370 20.01 5.50 14.89
CA VAL A 370 19.28 6.74 15.19
C VAL A 370 19.49 7.14 16.66
N LYS A 371 19.35 6.21 17.61
CA LYS A 371 19.59 6.48 19.04
C LYS A 371 21.05 6.82 19.35
N CYS A 372 22.02 6.24 18.61
CA CYS A 372 23.43 6.66 18.71
C CYS A 372 23.61 8.10 18.23
N ILE A 373 22.96 8.49 17.10
CA ILE A 373 22.98 9.87 16.58
C ILE A 373 22.37 10.85 17.59
N MET A 374 21.30 10.45 18.26
CA MET A 374 20.66 11.24 19.32
C MET A 374 21.49 11.30 20.63
N GLY A 375 22.55 10.49 20.75
CA GLY A 375 23.35 10.40 21.98
C GLY A 375 22.64 9.69 23.14
N GLU A 376 21.54 8.98 22.88
CA GLU A 376 20.75 8.27 23.91
C GLU A 376 21.45 7.01 24.41
N ILE A 377 22.26 6.37 23.56
CA ILE A 377 22.95 5.11 23.87
C ILE A 377 24.44 5.20 23.57
N PRO A 378 25.31 4.57 24.40
CA PRO A 378 26.74 4.55 24.17
C PRO A 378 27.10 3.67 22.97
N PHE A 379 28.15 4.04 22.24
CA PHE A 379 28.71 3.35 21.09
C PHE A 379 30.24 3.46 21.10
N THR A 380 30.94 2.73 20.23
CA THR A 380 32.36 2.84 19.96
C THR A 380 32.56 3.34 18.54
N GLY A 381 33.73 3.98 18.28
CA GLY A 381 33.97 4.68 17.01
C GLY A 381 33.74 6.19 17.13
N GLU A 382 33.75 6.90 16.00
CA GLU A 382 33.58 8.34 15.96
C GLU A 382 32.23 8.70 15.27
N LEU A 383 31.36 9.39 16.02
CA LEU A 383 30.10 9.93 15.50
C LEU A 383 30.07 11.43 15.81
N LYS A 384 30.08 12.24 14.75
CA LYS A 384 30.06 13.70 14.84
C LYS A 384 28.73 14.24 14.35
N VAL A 385 28.07 14.99 15.22
CA VAL A 385 26.94 15.85 14.85
C VAL A 385 27.53 17.22 14.45
N GLY A 386 27.17 17.68 13.27
CA GLY A 386 27.66 18.90 12.67
C GLY A 386 27.34 20.16 13.49
N HIS A 387 27.96 21.30 13.09
CA HIS A 387 27.74 22.57 13.75
C HIS A 387 26.34 23.13 13.46
N ASN A 388 25.71 23.78 14.46
CA ASN A 388 24.38 24.39 14.40
C ASN A 388 23.27 23.40 14.02
N ILE A 389 23.39 22.13 14.41
CA ILE A 389 22.34 21.15 14.16
C ILE A 389 21.24 21.25 15.24
N GLN A 390 20.00 21.42 14.79
CA GLN A 390 18.79 21.30 15.60
C GLN A 390 18.02 20.07 15.11
N ILE A 391 18.03 19.02 15.95
CA ILE A 391 17.43 17.72 15.60
C ILE A 391 15.98 17.72 16.01
N GLY A 392 15.09 17.42 15.04
CA GLY A 392 13.72 17.00 15.31
C GLY A 392 13.63 15.49 15.16
N TYR A 393 13.30 14.80 16.24
CA TYR A 393 13.21 13.35 16.23
C TYR A 393 11.79 12.88 16.47
N PHE A 394 11.28 12.08 15.54
CA PHE A 394 10.02 11.35 15.70
C PHE A 394 10.31 9.89 16.00
N ALA A 395 10.19 9.52 17.27
CA ALA A 395 10.35 8.15 17.73
C ALA A 395 9.02 7.39 17.65
N GLN A 396 9.10 6.09 17.57
CA GLN A 396 7.92 5.19 17.58
C GLN A 396 7.00 5.42 18.80
N ASN A 397 7.51 5.90 19.93
CA ASN A 397 6.77 6.15 21.16
C ASN A 397 6.49 7.64 21.43
N GLN A 398 6.69 8.53 20.45
CA GLN A 398 6.52 9.99 20.62
C GLN A 398 5.11 10.39 21.07
N ALA A 399 4.11 9.61 20.68
CA ALA A 399 2.71 9.79 21.07
C ALA A 399 2.47 9.79 22.61
N GLN A 400 3.35 9.13 23.37
CA GLN A 400 3.27 9.03 24.83
C GLN A 400 3.80 10.28 25.55
N LEU A 401 4.54 11.14 24.85
CA LEU A 401 5.12 12.36 25.39
C LEU A 401 4.17 13.58 25.33
N LEU A 402 2.98 13.40 24.78
CA LEU A 402 1.97 14.46 24.71
C LEU A 402 1.28 14.63 26.08
N ASP A 403 1.01 15.90 26.45
CA ASP A 403 0.24 16.20 27.65
C ASP A 403 -1.24 15.81 27.44
N GLU A 404 -1.70 14.83 28.19
CA GLU A 404 -3.05 14.26 28.08
C GLU A 404 -4.17 15.24 28.48
N ASN A 405 -3.86 16.32 29.22
CA ASN A 405 -4.83 17.30 29.72
C ASN A 405 -5.16 18.39 28.71
N LEU A 406 -4.28 18.64 27.76
CA LEU A 406 -4.45 19.65 26.71
C LEU A 406 -5.43 19.16 25.63
N THR A 407 -6.05 20.11 24.93
CA THR A 407 -6.78 19.81 23.70
C THR A 407 -5.80 19.68 22.53
N VAL A 408 -6.26 19.07 21.44
CA VAL A 408 -5.51 18.97 20.17
C VAL A 408 -5.05 20.37 19.74
N PHE A 409 -5.98 21.34 19.71
CA PHE A 409 -5.67 22.73 19.37
C PHE A 409 -4.61 23.33 20.29
N GLN A 410 -4.76 23.21 21.60
CA GLN A 410 -3.83 23.77 22.59
C GLN A 410 -2.42 23.16 22.45
N THR A 411 -2.34 21.87 22.16
CA THR A 411 -1.05 21.19 21.95
C THR A 411 -0.26 21.79 20.79
N ILE A 412 -0.94 22.17 19.73
CA ILE A 412 -0.31 22.80 18.55
C ILE A 412 -0.08 24.29 18.74
N ASP A 413 -1.04 25.02 19.37
CA ASP A 413 -0.90 26.46 19.66
C ASP A 413 0.32 26.77 20.54
N ASN A 414 0.66 25.88 21.47
CA ASN A 414 1.84 26.02 22.34
C ASN A 414 3.17 25.98 21.58
N VAL A 415 3.22 25.34 20.41
CA VAL A 415 4.45 25.19 19.60
C VAL A 415 4.44 26.14 18.42
N ALA A 416 3.29 26.43 17.85
CA ALA A 416 3.13 27.27 16.67
C ALA A 416 3.59 28.71 16.90
N LYS A 417 4.47 29.23 16.01
CA LYS A 417 5.01 30.59 16.06
C LYS A 417 4.73 31.34 14.76
N GLY A 418 4.57 32.66 14.86
CA GLY A 418 4.44 33.55 13.70
C GLY A 418 3.20 33.25 12.82
N GLU A 419 3.36 33.21 11.51
CA GLU A 419 2.28 32.99 10.53
C GLU A 419 1.63 31.61 10.64
N VAL A 420 2.37 30.62 11.11
CA VAL A 420 1.87 29.25 11.29
C VAL A 420 0.72 29.21 12.29
N ARG A 421 0.76 30.07 13.31
CA ARG A 421 -0.31 30.17 14.34
C ARG A 421 -1.66 30.57 13.75
N LEU A 422 -1.67 31.40 12.70
CA LEU A 422 -2.89 31.82 12.01
C LEU A 422 -3.54 30.68 11.18
N ARG A 423 -2.78 29.64 10.89
CA ARG A 423 -3.20 28.53 10.03
C ARG A 423 -3.32 27.18 10.76
N ILE A 424 -3.37 27.21 12.10
CA ILE A 424 -3.45 25.99 12.93
C ILE A 424 -4.64 25.13 12.51
N ASN A 425 -5.81 25.72 12.33
CA ASN A 425 -7.03 24.99 11.95
C ASN A 425 -6.92 24.31 10.59
N ASP A 426 -6.25 24.96 9.64
CA ASP A 426 -5.99 24.38 8.32
C ASP A 426 -5.03 23.20 8.44
N ILE A 427 -3.95 23.33 9.22
CA ILE A 427 -2.98 22.27 9.49
C ILE A 427 -3.65 21.09 10.18
N LEU A 428 -4.43 21.35 11.23
CA LEU A 428 -5.18 20.31 11.93
C LEU A 428 -6.17 19.62 10.99
N GLY A 429 -6.86 20.37 10.14
CA GLY A 429 -7.77 19.83 9.12
C GLY A 429 -7.07 18.90 8.14
N ALA A 430 -5.87 19.27 7.65
CA ALA A 430 -5.08 18.45 6.73
C ALA A 430 -4.66 17.09 7.34
N PHE A 431 -4.52 17.03 8.67
CA PHE A 431 -4.24 15.80 9.41
C PHE A 431 -5.48 15.20 10.09
N MET A 432 -6.68 15.52 9.59
CA MET A 432 -7.96 14.98 10.06
C MET A 432 -8.34 15.33 11.51
N PHE A 433 -7.94 16.50 11.99
CA PHE A 433 -8.36 17.09 13.25
C PHE A 433 -9.20 18.35 13.03
N GLY A 434 -10.06 18.37 12.00
CA GLY A 434 -10.91 19.51 11.68
C GLY A 434 -12.17 19.61 12.57
N GLY A 435 -12.70 20.82 12.70
CA GLY A 435 -13.94 21.08 13.44
C GLY A 435 -13.89 20.65 14.91
N GLU A 436 -14.89 19.90 15.35
CA GLU A 436 -15.02 19.42 16.75
C GLU A 436 -13.87 18.52 17.23
N GLU A 437 -13.13 17.93 16.29
CA GLU A 437 -11.98 17.07 16.63
C GLU A 437 -10.84 17.87 17.27
N SER A 438 -10.68 19.15 16.91
CA SER A 438 -9.65 20.03 17.46
C SER A 438 -9.82 20.33 18.94
N ASP A 439 -11.05 20.27 19.43
CA ASP A 439 -11.39 20.53 20.84
C ASP A 439 -11.30 19.30 21.74
N LYS A 440 -11.10 18.12 21.17
CA LYS A 440 -10.90 16.89 21.94
C LYS A 440 -9.63 16.95 22.77
N LYS A 441 -9.69 16.41 23.99
CA LYS A 441 -8.50 16.25 24.82
C LYS A 441 -7.63 15.11 24.32
N VAL A 442 -6.30 15.26 24.42
CA VAL A 442 -5.32 14.25 24.00
C VAL A 442 -5.57 12.88 24.63
N LYS A 443 -6.04 12.82 25.89
CA LYS A 443 -6.36 11.56 26.57
C LYS A 443 -7.47 10.72 25.90
N VAL A 444 -8.35 11.35 25.12
CA VAL A 444 -9.49 10.67 24.46
C VAL A 444 -9.07 10.13 23.08
N LEU A 445 -7.94 10.58 22.56
CA LEU A 445 -7.45 10.20 21.25
C LEU A 445 -6.98 8.73 21.22
N SER A 446 -7.25 8.07 20.12
CA SER A 446 -6.65 6.76 19.79
C SER A 446 -5.13 6.87 19.62
N GLY A 447 -4.43 5.72 19.68
CA GLY A 447 -2.98 5.69 19.48
C GLY A 447 -2.55 6.30 18.16
N GLY A 448 -3.25 6.03 17.07
CA GLY A 448 -2.96 6.60 15.74
C GLY A 448 -3.20 8.11 15.68
N GLU A 449 -4.26 8.62 16.32
CA GLU A 449 -4.53 10.06 16.43
C GLU A 449 -3.45 10.78 17.26
N ARG A 450 -3.01 10.18 18.36
CA ARG A 450 -1.90 10.73 19.17
C ARG A 450 -0.60 10.78 18.36
N SER A 451 -0.30 9.75 17.57
CA SER A 451 0.89 9.73 16.68
C SER A 451 0.82 10.83 15.63
N ARG A 452 -0.34 11.03 14.98
CA ARG A 452 -0.55 12.15 14.04
C ARG A 452 -0.34 13.52 14.70
N LEU A 453 -0.91 13.72 15.89
CA LEU A 453 -0.75 14.98 16.63
C LEU A 453 0.71 15.25 17.01
N ALA A 454 1.44 14.22 17.47
CA ALA A 454 2.85 14.33 17.77
C ALA A 454 3.68 14.66 16.51
N MET A 455 3.32 14.10 15.34
CA MET A 455 3.93 14.43 14.06
C MET A 455 3.71 15.91 13.68
N ILE A 456 2.48 16.40 13.77
CA ILE A 456 2.17 17.83 13.49
C ILE A 456 3.02 18.73 14.40
N ARG A 457 3.07 18.42 15.68
CA ARG A 457 3.86 19.19 16.65
C ARG A 457 5.31 19.27 16.21
N LEU A 458 5.93 18.14 15.84
CA LEU A 458 7.34 18.09 15.41
C LEU A 458 7.57 18.92 14.14
N LEU A 459 6.66 18.84 13.15
CA LEU A 459 6.78 19.58 11.90
C LEU A 459 6.71 21.11 12.08
N LEU A 460 6.21 21.58 13.22
CA LEU A 460 6.11 23.00 13.57
C LEU A 460 7.28 23.50 14.42
N GLU A 461 8.21 22.63 14.81
CA GLU A 461 9.43 23.02 15.51
C GLU A 461 10.50 23.53 14.52
N PRO A 462 11.31 24.57 14.88
CA PRO A 462 12.36 25.07 14.00
C PRO A 462 13.57 24.13 14.01
N VAL A 463 13.53 23.09 13.18
CA VAL A 463 14.58 22.06 13.07
C VAL A 463 15.26 22.12 11.70
N ASN A 464 16.54 21.71 11.61
CA ASN A 464 17.30 21.62 10.35
C ASN A 464 17.80 20.20 10.03
N LEU A 465 17.69 19.28 10.99
CA LEU A 465 17.86 17.85 10.80
C LEU A 465 16.59 17.13 11.32
N LEU A 466 15.85 16.51 10.42
CA LEU A 466 14.64 15.76 10.75
C LEU A 466 14.96 14.26 10.72
N ILE A 467 14.70 13.57 11.82
CA ILE A 467 14.86 12.11 11.93
C ILE A 467 13.47 11.52 12.18
N LEU A 468 13.01 10.67 11.27
CA LEU A 468 11.70 10.05 11.33
C LEU A 468 11.85 8.52 11.40
N ASP A 469 11.46 7.93 12.52
CA ASP A 469 11.49 6.46 12.72
C ASP A 469 10.08 5.89 12.58
N GLU A 470 9.82 5.19 11.46
CA GLU A 470 8.54 4.63 11.04
C GLU A 470 7.37 5.63 11.08
N PRO A 471 7.49 6.80 10.40
CA PRO A 471 6.49 7.87 10.51
C PRO A 471 5.16 7.52 9.84
N THR A 472 5.15 6.54 8.95
CA THR A 472 3.97 6.11 8.20
C THR A 472 3.07 5.15 8.96
N ASN A 473 3.55 4.57 10.07
CA ASN A 473 2.77 3.68 10.91
C ASN A 473 1.54 4.43 11.48
N HIS A 474 0.37 3.83 11.34
CA HIS A 474 -0.91 4.39 11.79
C HIS A 474 -1.40 5.65 11.05
N LEU A 475 -0.70 6.08 9.98
CA LEU A 475 -1.20 7.13 9.09
C LEU A 475 -2.07 6.51 7.99
N ASP A 476 -3.18 7.17 7.69
CA ASP A 476 -3.96 6.86 6.49
C ASP A 476 -3.29 7.43 5.23
N MET A 477 -3.76 6.99 4.07
CA MET A 477 -3.16 7.38 2.80
C MET A 477 -3.12 8.90 2.58
N PRO A 478 -4.20 9.69 2.86
CA PRO A 478 -4.13 11.15 2.73
C PRO A 478 -3.11 11.79 3.67
N SER A 479 -3.05 11.36 4.94
CA SER A 479 -2.06 11.90 5.88
C SER A 479 -0.62 11.56 5.49
N LYS A 480 -0.38 10.38 4.88
CA LYS A 480 0.92 10.02 4.30
C LYS A 480 1.31 10.96 3.16
N ASP A 481 0.37 11.29 2.27
CA ASP A 481 0.63 12.21 1.15
C ASP A 481 0.98 13.61 1.66
N VAL A 482 0.24 14.13 2.65
CA VAL A 482 0.53 15.43 3.29
C VAL A 482 1.91 15.42 3.93
N LEU A 483 2.27 14.36 4.66
CA LEU A 483 3.59 14.21 5.27
C LEU A 483 4.70 14.14 4.22
N LYS A 484 4.50 13.36 3.15
CA LYS A 484 5.45 13.24 2.04
C LYS A 484 5.73 14.59 1.39
N GLU A 485 4.68 15.36 1.08
CA GLU A 485 4.83 16.69 0.50
C GLU A 485 5.48 17.69 1.48
N ALA A 486 5.14 17.61 2.76
CA ALA A 486 5.80 18.41 3.79
C ALA A 486 7.31 18.14 3.84
N ILE A 487 7.73 16.86 3.90
CA ILE A 487 9.16 16.52 3.91
C ILE A 487 9.84 16.89 2.58
N ARG A 488 9.13 16.77 1.45
CA ARG A 488 9.65 17.20 0.15
C ARG A 488 9.94 18.70 0.14
N ALA A 489 9.08 19.52 0.71
CA ALA A 489 9.24 20.96 0.84
C ALA A 489 10.25 21.38 1.92
N PHE A 490 10.67 20.46 2.80
CA PHE A 490 11.64 20.74 3.84
C PHE A 490 13.04 20.98 3.27
N GLU A 491 13.60 22.16 3.51
CA GLU A 491 14.93 22.56 3.01
C GLU A 491 16.10 21.96 3.81
N GLY A 492 15.83 21.43 5.00
CA GLY A 492 16.83 20.79 5.86
C GLY A 492 17.16 19.36 5.40
N THR A 493 17.99 18.69 6.19
CA THR A 493 18.37 17.29 6.01
C THR A 493 17.35 16.38 6.66
N ALA A 494 16.99 15.27 6.02
CA ALA A 494 16.06 14.29 6.59
C ALA A 494 16.64 12.86 6.56
N ILE A 495 16.54 12.16 7.68
CA ILE A 495 16.81 10.73 7.82
C ILE A 495 15.46 10.05 8.05
N ILE A 496 15.09 9.12 7.19
CA ILE A 496 13.80 8.46 7.22
C ILE A 496 14.01 6.95 7.33
N VAL A 497 13.60 6.39 8.47
CA VAL A 497 13.51 4.94 8.64
C VAL A 497 12.09 4.55 8.28
N SER A 498 11.89 3.84 7.19
CA SER A 498 10.55 3.39 6.76
C SER A 498 10.61 2.16 5.88
N HIS A 499 9.56 1.36 5.97
CA HIS A 499 9.31 0.20 5.11
C HIS A 499 8.28 0.49 4.00
N ASP A 500 7.73 1.70 3.97
CA ASP A 500 6.77 2.14 2.96
C ASP A 500 7.49 2.60 1.69
N ARG A 501 7.47 1.75 0.66
CA ARG A 501 8.16 1.97 -0.62
C ARG A 501 7.62 3.20 -1.35
N GLU A 502 6.32 3.39 -1.34
CA GLU A 502 5.66 4.49 -2.06
C GLU A 502 5.89 5.83 -1.35
N PHE A 503 5.93 5.80 -0.03
CA PHE A 503 6.29 6.98 0.75
C PHE A 503 7.71 7.45 0.46
N LEU A 504 8.67 6.52 0.38
CA LEU A 504 10.08 6.83 0.08
C LEU A 504 10.32 7.21 -1.37
N ASP A 505 9.47 6.77 -2.31
CA ASP A 505 9.61 7.02 -3.74
C ASP A 505 9.55 8.52 -4.08
N GLY A 506 10.53 8.99 -4.85
CA GLY A 506 10.66 10.41 -5.22
C GLY A 506 10.88 11.37 -4.04
N LEU A 507 11.09 10.84 -2.81
CA LEU A 507 11.41 11.61 -1.63
C LEU A 507 12.90 11.52 -1.29
N VAL A 508 13.48 10.32 -1.36
CA VAL A 508 14.88 10.08 -0.99
C VAL A 508 15.75 9.96 -2.23
N THR A 509 17.01 10.45 -2.09
CA THR A 509 18.02 10.44 -3.15
C THR A 509 19.13 9.43 -2.87
N LYS A 510 19.13 8.85 -1.66
CA LYS A 510 20.14 7.93 -1.18
C LYS A 510 19.51 6.94 -0.20
N VAL A 511 19.90 5.68 -0.28
CA VAL A 511 19.43 4.61 0.60
C VAL A 511 20.62 3.99 1.31
N PHE A 512 20.54 3.87 2.63
CA PHE A 512 21.48 3.11 3.45
C PHE A 512 20.85 1.78 3.82
N GLU A 513 21.40 0.69 3.27
CA GLU A 513 20.95 -0.67 3.56
C GLU A 513 21.65 -1.22 4.80
N PHE A 514 20.86 -1.61 5.79
CA PHE A 514 21.32 -2.31 6.99
C PHE A 514 21.15 -3.82 6.78
N GLY A 515 22.24 -4.58 6.93
CA GLY A 515 22.19 -6.02 6.78
C GLY A 515 23.50 -6.70 7.19
N GLY A 516 23.38 -7.80 7.94
CA GLY A 516 24.53 -8.59 8.41
C GLY A 516 25.53 -7.80 9.24
N GLY A 517 25.06 -6.86 10.07
CA GLY A 517 25.88 -6.02 10.94
C GLY A 517 26.66 -4.92 10.21
N ARG A 518 26.35 -4.64 8.95
CA ARG A 518 27.00 -3.61 8.11
C ARG A 518 25.98 -2.67 7.51
N VAL A 519 26.44 -1.47 7.14
CA VAL A 519 25.64 -0.48 6.43
C VAL A 519 26.26 -0.24 5.05
N ARG A 520 25.45 -0.35 4.00
CA ARG A 520 25.87 -0.11 2.61
C ARG A 520 25.15 1.10 2.05
N GLU A 521 25.86 1.96 1.36
CA GLU A 521 25.30 3.12 0.67
C GLU A 521 24.89 2.76 -0.74
N HIS A 522 23.65 3.11 -1.11
CA HIS A 522 23.12 3.03 -2.47
C HIS A 522 22.68 4.42 -2.91
N ILE A 523 23.24 4.88 -4.02
CA ILE A 523 22.86 6.15 -4.64
C ILE A 523 21.64 5.90 -5.54
N GLY A 524 20.60 6.71 -5.36
CA GLY A 524 19.35 6.58 -6.09
C GLY A 524 18.13 6.49 -5.16
N GLY A 525 16.95 6.31 -5.78
CA GLY A 525 15.69 6.15 -5.06
C GLY A 525 15.47 4.73 -4.52
N ILE A 526 14.35 4.53 -3.84
CA ILE A 526 14.01 3.22 -3.25
C ILE A 526 13.82 2.13 -4.31
N TYR A 527 13.23 2.45 -5.46
CA TYR A 527 13.02 1.47 -6.53
C TYR A 527 14.33 1.09 -7.24
N ASP A 528 15.28 2.04 -7.40
CA ASP A 528 16.62 1.75 -7.93
C ASP A 528 17.35 0.75 -7.03
N PHE A 529 17.28 0.97 -5.69
CA PHE A 529 17.82 0.05 -4.70
C PHE A 529 17.18 -1.34 -4.80
N LEU A 530 15.83 -1.44 -4.84
CA LEU A 530 15.13 -2.72 -4.92
C LEU A 530 15.45 -3.48 -6.21
N GLN A 531 15.60 -2.78 -7.33
CA GLN A 531 15.99 -3.38 -8.60
C GLN A 531 17.44 -3.90 -8.55
N ALA A 532 18.38 -3.13 -8.02
CA ALA A 532 19.76 -3.55 -7.84
C ALA A 532 19.88 -4.77 -6.93
N LYS A 533 19.11 -4.83 -5.84
CA LYS A 533 19.06 -5.96 -4.91
C LYS A 533 18.54 -7.22 -5.58
N LYS A 534 17.44 -7.13 -6.33
CA LYS A 534 16.88 -8.26 -7.08
C LYS A 534 17.87 -8.84 -8.09
N ILE A 535 18.65 -7.97 -8.77
CA ILE A 535 19.69 -8.41 -9.70
C ILE A 535 20.83 -9.12 -8.98
N SER A 536 21.26 -8.64 -7.81
CA SER A 536 22.30 -9.28 -7.00
C SER A 536 21.88 -10.66 -6.51
N GLU A 537 20.67 -10.82 -6.00
CA GLU A 537 20.12 -12.11 -5.57
C GLU A 537 20.04 -13.13 -6.73
N LEU A 538 19.59 -12.70 -7.91
CA LEU A 538 19.57 -13.56 -9.11
C LEU A 538 20.99 -13.98 -9.52
N SER A 539 21.97 -13.09 -9.39
CA SER A 539 23.37 -13.41 -9.70
C SER A 539 24.00 -14.39 -8.71
N GLU A 540 23.61 -14.34 -7.45
CA GLU A 540 24.04 -15.29 -6.41
C GLU A 540 23.40 -16.67 -6.61
N LEU A 541 22.12 -16.74 -6.97
CA LEU A 541 21.43 -17.99 -7.34
C LEU A 541 22.07 -18.65 -8.58
N GLY A 542 22.51 -17.86 -9.56
CA GLY A 542 23.26 -18.34 -10.73
C GLY A 542 24.62 -18.93 -10.36
N LYS A 543 25.29 -18.41 -9.33
CA LYS A 543 26.57 -18.92 -8.82
C LYS A 543 26.40 -20.18 -7.96
N ALA A 544 25.30 -20.32 -7.24
CA ALA A 544 25.02 -21.47 -6.38
C ALA A 544 24.66 -22.74 -7.15
N ASN A 545 24.22 -22.64 -8.40
CA ASN A 545 23.83 -23.77 -9.25
C ASN A 545 24.98 -24.37 -10.07
N VAL A 546 26.23 -23.93 -9.89
CA VAL A 546 27.42 -24.51 -10.56
C VAL A 546 28.27 -25.25 -9.53
N VAL A 547 27.74 -26.32 -8.95
CA VAL A 547 28.55 -27.37 -8.34
C VAL A 547 28.67 -28.50 -9.34
N PHE A 548 29.71 -28.49 -10.14
CA PHE A 548 30.14 -29.65 -10.94
C PHE A 548 30.73 -30.72 -10.00
N PRO A 549 30.35 -32.00 -10.14
CA PRO A 549 31.03 -33.06 -9.42
C PRO A 549 32.48 -33.17 -9.97
N GLN A 550 33.45 -33.10 -9.08
CA GLN A 550 34.86 -33.28 -9.42
C GLN A 550 35.12 -34.69 -9.95
N GLY A 551 35.24 -34.82 -11.25
CA GLY A 551 35.94 -35.93 -11.93
C GLY A 551 37.32 -35.48 -12.31
N LYS A 552 38.35 -36.10 -11.69
CA LYS A 552 39.77 -35.88 -12.03
C LYS A 552 40.06 -36.21 -13.47
N GLN A 553 40.57 -35.25 -14.24
CA GLN A 553 41.56 -35.50 -15.30
C GLN A 553 42.41 -34.25 -15.54
N SER A 554 43.69 -34.44 -15.32
CA SER A 554 44.79 -33.53 -15.57
C SER A 554 45.12 -33.43 -17.07
N PHE A 555 45.25 -32.22 -17.61
CA PHE A 555 46.05 -31.94 -18.81
C PHE A 555 46.77 -30.58 -18.66
N PRO A 556 47.95 -30.42 -19.36
CA PRO A 556 48.95 -29.46 -18.92
C PRO A 556 48.80 -28.07 -19.56
N SER A 557 49.44 -27.12 -18.90
CA SER A 557 49.60 -25.72 -19.25
C SER A 557 50.40 -25.53 -20.54
N GLU A 558 49.89 -24.72 -21.47
CA GLU A 558 50.78 -23.91 -22.36
C GLU A 558 50.21 -22.49 -22.50
N LYS A 559 51.11 -21.55 -22.21
CA LYS A 559 50.94 -20.11 -22.43
C LYS A 559 51.13 -19.81 -23.92
N THR A 560 50.24 -19.06 -24.54
CA THR A 560 50.62 -18.16 -25.61
C THR A 560 49.62 -16.99 -25.75
N SER A 561 50.15 -15.82 -25.62
CA SER A 561 49.60 -14.53 -26.02
C SER A 561 49.54 -14.45 -27.54
N PHE A 562 48.45 -13.97 -28.15
CA PHE A 562 48.52 -13.19 -29.38
C PHE A 562 47.29 -12.31 -29.65
N SER A 563 47.59 -11.20 -30.25
CA SER A 563 46.81 -10.02 -30.61
C SER A 563 45.81 -10.23 -31.75
N LEU A 564 44.84 -9.29 -31.77
CA LEU A 564 43.92 -8.91 -32.85
C LEU A 564 44.41 -9.18 -34.29
N ARG A 565 43.60 -9.85 -35.11
CA ARG A 565 43.30 -9.45 -36.50
C ARG A 565 42.12 -10.26 -37.07
N GLU A 566 41.28 -9.55 -37.80
CA GLU A 566 40.16 -10.02 -38.62
C GLU A 566 40.56 -11.11 -39.59
N ASN A 567 39.71 -12.11 -39.82
CA ASN A 567 39.13 -12.46 -41.12
C ASN A 567 38.31 -13.75 -41.09
N ASN A 568 37.24 -13.73 -41.89
CA ASN A 568 36.29 -14.76 -42.21
C ASN A 568 36.91 -16.15 -42.49
N VAL A 569 36.25 -17.21 -41.98
CA VAL A 569 35.88 -18.42 -42.75
C VAL A 569 34.92 -19.26 -41.91
N ILE A 570 33.79 -19.66 -42.50
CA ILE A 570 32.74 -20.54 -41.99
C ILE A 570 33.22 -22.00 -42.05
N PRO A 571 32.85 -22.85 -41.07
CA PRO A 571 32.31 -24.16 -41.43
C PRO A 571 30.95 -24.46 -40.77
N GLU A 572 30.13 -25.13 -41.56
CA GLU A 572 28.79 -25.62 -41.33
C GLU A 572 28.66 -26.57 -40.14
N GLY A 573 27.58 -26.38 -39.36
CA GLY A 573 27.12 -27.36 -38.39
C GLY A 573 26.14 -26.79 -37.38
N ASN A 574 24.83 -27.06 -37.55
CA ASN A 574 23.69 -26.82 -36.71
C ASN A 574 23.10 -25.40 -36.67
N ASN A 575 22.41 -25.06 -37.74
CA ASN A 575 21.80 -23.76 -38.02
C ASN A 575 20.28 -23.70 -37.83
N GLN A 576 19.65 -24.40 -36.89
CA GLN A 576 18.22 -24.22 -36.68
C GLN A 576 17.86 -23.35 -35.43
N GLU A 577 18.61 -23.42 -34.35
CA GLU A 577 18.32 -22.59 -33.17
C GLU A 577 18.85 -21.14 -33.23
N THR A 578 19.93 -20.90 -33.98
CA THR A 578 20.47 -19.54 -34.17
C THR A 578 19.71 -18.72 -35.20
N LEU A 579 19.11 -19.36 -36.20
CA LEU A 579 18.25 -18.68 -37.17
C LEU A 579 16.91 -18.26 -36.56
N SER A 580 16.33 -19.05 -35.67
CA SER A 580 15.09 -18.69 -35.00
C SER A 580 15.25 -17.48 -34.04
N LYS A 581 16.38 -17.41 -33.33
CA LYS A 581 16.72 -16.27 -32.46
C LYS A 581 17.08 -14.99 -33.24
N ALA A 582 17.68 -15.12 -34.41
CA ALA A 582 18.01 -13.97 -35.26
C ALA A 582 16.76 -13.43 -36.00
N LEU A 583 15.83 -14.29 -36.38
CA LEU A 583 14.55 -13.91 -36.98
C LEU A 583 13.66 -13.20 -35.96
N THR A 584 13.54 -13.72 -34.75
CA THR A 584 12.78 -13.07 -33.66
C THR A 584 13.35 -11.72 -33.25
N TYR A 585 14.67 -11.53 -33.28
CA TYR A 585 15.29 -10.24 -32.98
C TYR A 585 15.06 -9.21 -34.09
N ALA A 586 15.08 -9.61 -35.36
CA ALA A 586 14.79 -8.74 -36.50
C ALA A 586 13.31 -8.33 -36.53
N GLU A 587 12.42 -9.26 -36.30
CA GLU A 587 10.96 -9.02 -36.17
C GLU A 587 10.63 -8.08 -35.01
N HIS A 588 11.24 -8.29 -33.85
CA HIS A 588 11.07 -7.41 -32.68
C HIS A 588 11.58 -5.98 -32.92
N LYS A 589 12.68 -5.84 -33.66
CA LYS A 589 13.21 -4.52 -34.03
C LYS A 589 12.34 -3.80 -35.06
N GLU A 590 11.71 -4.55 -35.96
CA GLU A 590 10.78 -3.98 -36.92
C GLU A 590 9.44 -3.59 -36.30
N GLN A 591 8.95 -4.40 -35.38
CA GLN A 591 7.77 -4.09 -34.57
C GLN A 591 7.99 -2.82 -33.73
N GLN A 592 9.12 -2.67 -33.05
CA GLN A 592 9.46 -1.44 -32.31
C GLN A 592 9.54 -0.20 -33.23
N LYS A 593 10.00 -0.34 -34.46
CA LYS A 593 9.99 0.78 -35.42
C LYS A 593 8.57 1.16 -35.84
N ARG A 594 7.67 0.18 -35.99
CA ARG A 594 6.26 0.41 -36.33
C ARG A 594 5.53 1.12 -35.20
N ILE A 595 5.75 0.66 -33.95
CA ILE A 595 5.20 1.30 -32.75
C ILE A 595 5.65 2.77 -32.63
N LYS A 596 6.97 3.04 -32.75
CA LYS A 596 7.49 4.42 -32.71
C LYS A 596 6.95 5.33 -33.82
N ARG A 597 6.65 4.77 -35.01
CA ARG A 597 6.00 5.54 -36.08
C ARG A 597 4.54 5.82 -35.75
N GLY A 598 3.82 4.85 -35.17
CA GLY A 598 2.46 5.04 -34.70
C GLY A 598 2.37 6.11 -33.60
N GLU A 599 3.21 6.03 -32.57
CA GLU A 599 3.30 7.03 -31.49
C GLU A 599 3.56 8.46 -32.02
N LYS A 600 4.44 8.57 -33.02
CA LYS A 600 4.72 9.87 -33.64
C LYS A 600 3.52 10.41 -34.42
N ALA A 601 2.80 9.56 -35.15
CA ALA A 601 1.61 9.95 -35.90
C ALA A 601 0.47 10.39 -34.98
N VAL A 602 0.26 9.67 -33.86
CA VAL A 602 -0.74 10.06 -32.82
C VAL A 602 -0.38 11.41 -32.23
N LYS A 603 0.87 11.66 -31.81
CA LYS A 603 1.30 12.96 -31.28
C LYS A 603 1.18 14.11 -32.28
N GLU A 604 1.42 13.87 -33.57
CA GLU A 604 1.24 14.91 -34.61
C GLU A 604 -0.24 15.26 -34.78
N SER A 605 -1.14 14.29 -34.67
CA SER A 605 -2.60 14.51 -34.72
C SER A 605 -3.08 15.25 -33.49
N GLU A 606 -2.63 14.87 -32.27
CA GLU A 606 -2.93 15.57 -31.01
C GLU A 606 -2.52 17.05 -31.06
N ALA A 607 -1.32 17.34 -31.55
CA ALA A 607 -0.85 18.72 -31.68
C ALA A 607 -1.67 19.57 -32.68
N LYS A 608 -2.30 18.94 -33.68
CA LYS A 608 -3.21 19.62 -34.61
C LYS A 608 -4.57 19.85 -33.97
N ILE A 609 -5.11 18.87 -33.24
CA ILE A 609 -6.37 19.00 -32.49
C ILE A 609 -6.26 20.15 -31.51
N GLU A 610 -5.20 20.24 -30.72
CA GLU A 610 -4.95 21.30 -29.75
C GLU A 610 -4.91 22.70 -30.41
N LYS A 611 -4.28 22.80 -31.59
CA LYS A 611 -4.25 24.07 -32.35
C LYS A 611 -5.64 24.48 -32.84
N MET A 612 -6.45 23.55 -33.33
CA MET A 612 -7.80 23.82 -33.81
C MET A 612 -8.74 24.16 -32.64
N GLU A 613 -8.62 23.50 -31.51
CA GLU A 613 -9.39 23.83 -30.30
C GLU A 613 -9.06 25.21 -29.77
N ASN A 614 -7.78 25.59 -29.73
CA ASN A 614 -7.39 26.94 -29.34
C ASN A 614 -7.93 28.01 -30.35
N ARG A 615 -7.91 27.68 -31.64
CA ARG A 615 -8.48 28.57 -32.65
C ARG A 615 -10.00 28.73 -32.53
N LEU A 616 -10.71 27.64 -32.21
CA LEU A 616 -12.14 27.68 -31.94
C LEU A 616 -12.48 28.55 -30.73
N LYS A 617 -11.67 28.45 -29.65
CA LYS A 617 -11.84 29.31 -28.46
C LYS A 617 -11.65 30.78 -28.79
N GLU A 618 -10.62 31.15 -29.60
CA GLU A 618 -10.41 32.54 -30.07
C GLU A 618 -11.61 33.03 -30.90
N LEU A 619 -12.14 32.20 -31.80
CA LEU A 619 -13.28 32.53 -32.61
C LEU A 619 -14.58 32.66 -31.78
N ASP A 620 -14.77 31.82 -30.77
CA ASP A 620 -15.88 31.93 -29.81
C ASP A 620 -15.82 33.23 -29.02
N GLU A 621 -14.64 33.63 -28.53
CA GLU A 621 -14.46 34.91 -27.84
C GLU A 621 -14.74 36.09 -28.75
N LEU A 622 -14.34 36.05 -30.03
CA LEU A 622 -14.60 37.07 -31.00
C LEU A 622 -16.10 37.17 -31.37
N LEU A 623 -16.80 36.07 -31.48
CA LEU A 623 -18.22 35.98 -31.75
C LEU A 623 -19.10 36.42 -30.57
N MET A 624 -18.58 36.36 -29.32
CA MET A 624 -19.28 36.89 -28.15
C MET A 624 -19.33 38.42 -28.09
N ILE A 625 -18.53 39.11 -28.88
CA ILE A 625 -18.57 40.57 -28.99
C ILE A 625 -19.79 40.96 -29.83
N PRO A 626 -20.73 41.81 -29.31
CA PRO A 626 -21.98 42.13 -30.01
C PRO A 626 -21.82 42.73 -31.42
N GLU A 627 -20.70 43.41 -31.68
CA GLU A 627 -20.38 44.02 -32.98
C GLU A 627 -20.00 42.97 -34.03
N ASN A 628 -19.45 41.83 -33.63
CA ASN A 628 -18.96 40.76 -34.51
C ASN A 628 -19.99 39.61 -34.67
N ALA A 629 -21.06 39.61 -33.90
CA ALA A 629 -22.05 38.50 -33.89
C ALA A 629 -22.77 38.28 -35.24
N SER A 630 -22.71 39.25 -36.15
CA SER A 630 -23.30 39.18 -37.51
C SER A 630 -22.26 39.04 -38.62
N ASP A 631 -20.98 38.87 -38.29
CA ASP A 631 -19.91 38.70 -39.28
C ASP A 631 -19.92 37.28 -39.85
N MET A 632 -20.45 37.16 -41.08
CA MET A 632 -20.55 35.89 -41.80
C MET A 632 -19.18 35.26 -42.10
N THR A 633 -18.09 36.02 -42.09
CA THR A 633 -16.74 35.50 -42.32
C THR A 633 -16.23 34.76 -41.12
N LEU A 634 -16.44 35.25 -39.89
CA LEU A 634 -16.10 34.59 -38.63
C LEU A 634 -16.94 33.33 -38.41
N VAL A 635 -18.24 33.38 -38.75
CA VAL A 635 -19.14 32.22 -38.64
C VAL A 635 -18.72 31.10 -39.62
N THR A 636 -18.32 31.46 -40.84
CA THR A 636 -17.82 30.47 -41.82
C THR A 636 -16.48 29.91 -41.42
N GLU A 637 -15.57 30.70 -40.84
CA GLU A 637 -14.29 30.20 -40.31
C GLU A 637 -14.51 29.28 -39.12
N TYR A 638 -15.42 29.63 -38.22
CA TYR A 638 -15.80 28.79 -37.07
C TYR A 638 -16.33 27.43 -37.52
N THR A 639 -17.31 27.43 -38.44
CA THR A 639 -17.90 26.16 -38.94
C THR A 639 -16.92 25.32 -39.73
N SER A 640 -16.03 25.93 -40.52
CA SER A 640 -14.99 25.18 -41.25
C SER A 640 -13.93 24.61 -40.30
N THR A 641 -13.49 25.37 -39.29
CA THR A 641 -12.51 24.89 -38.27
C THR A 641 -13.10 23.78 -37.41
N LYS A 642 -14.38 23.89 -37.04
CA LYS A 642 -15.08 22.84 -36.29
C LYS A 642 -15.16 21.56 -37.09
N ARG A 643 -15.51 21.62 -38.37
CA ARG A 643 -15.54 20.46 -39.24
C ARG A 643 -14.17 19.80 -39.41
N SER A 644 -13.12 20.63 -39.58
CA SER A 644 -11.74 20.10 -39.66
C SER A 644 -11.27 19.48 -38.35
N LEU A 645 -11.74 19.97 -37.19
CA LEU A 645 -11.49 19.37 -35.91
C LEU A 645 -12.14 17.97 -35.81
N ASP A 646 -13.43 17.85 -36.18
CA ASP A 646 -14.15 16.58 -36.16
C ASP A 646 -13.46 15.52 -37.07
N GLU A 647 -13.01 15.94 -38.28
CA GLU A 647 -12.27 15.07 -39.21
C GLU A 647 -10.89 14.62 -38.65
N GLU A 648 -10.17 15.52 -37.94
CA GLU A 648 -8.86 15.15 -37.33
C GLU A 648 -9.03 14.32 -36.07
N VAL A 649 -10.11 14.47 -35.28
CA VAL A 649 -10.47 13.62 -34.15
C VAL A 649 -10.78 12.19 -34.61
N GLU A 650 -11.58 12.00 -35.66
CA GLU A 650 -11.82 10.68 -36.25
C GLU A 650 -10.53 10.01 -36.76
N ARG A 651 -9.62 10.83 -37.27
CA ARG A 651 -8.30 10.32 -37.72
C ARG A 651 -7.43 9.93 -36.54
N TRP A 652 -7.44 10.70 -35.47
CA TRP A 652 -6.72 10.40 -34.26
C TRP A 652 -7.23 9.09 -33.61
N GLU A 653 -8.55 8.87 -33.56
CA GLU A 653 -9.16 7.65 -33.06
C GLU A 653 -8.66 6.42 -33.84
N LYS A 654 -8.65 6.48 -35.17
CA LYS A 654 -8.16 5.39 -36.04
C LYS A 654 -6.68 5.10 -35.81
N LEU A 655 -5.85 6.15 -35.70
CA LEU A 655 -4.41 6.01 -35.44
C LEU A 655 -4.13 5.42 -34.05
N SER A 656 -4.95 5.78 -33.06
CA SER A 656 -4.86 5.26 -31.69
C SER A 656 -5.25 3.79 -31.64
N GLU A 657 -6.32 3.37 -32.33
CA GLU A 657 -6.71 1.96 -32.44
C GLU A 657 -5.65 1.11 -33.18
N GLU A 658 -5.05 1.66 -34.24
CA GLU A 658 -3.96 0.98 -34.96
C GLU A 658 -2.72 0.82 -34.08
N LEU A 659 -2.38 1.85 -33.30
CA LEU A 659 -1.26 1.79 -32.35
C LEU A 659 -1.51 0.76 -31.25
N GLU A 660 -2.72 0.72 -30.69
CA GLU A 660 -3.11 -0.24 -29.67
C GLU A 660 -3.06 -1.70 -30.17
N LYS A 661 -3.46 -1.94 -31.43
CA LYS A 661 -3.31 -3.26 -32.06
C LYS A 661 -1.85 -3.66 -32.23
N LEU A 662 -0.98 -2.71 -32.65
CA LEU A 662 0.45 -2.95 -32.81
C LEU A 662 1.20 -3.19 -31.48
N ILE A 663 0.68 -2.68 -30.37
CA ILE A 663 1.23 -2.91 -29.02
C ILE A 663 0.77 -4.26 -28.46
N ASN A 664 -0.43 -4.70 -28.84
CA ASN A 664 -1.02 -5.96 -28.37
C ASN A 664 -0.65 -7.18 -29.24
N GLU A 665 -0.10 -6.98 -30.43
CA GLU A 665 0.59 -8.00 -31.26
C GLU A 665 2.05 -8.22 -30.80
#